data_a7447b5456871edcd7815d15254730dc
#
_entry.id   a7447b5456871edcd7815d15254730dc
#
_cell.length_a   1.000
_cell.length_b   1.000
_cell.length_c   1.000
_cell.angle_alpha   90.00
_cell.angle_beta   90.00
_cell.angle_gamma   90.00
#
_symmetry.space_group_name_H-M   'P 1'
#
loop_
_entity.id
_entity.type
_entity.pdbx_description
1 polymer ?
#
loop_
_entity_poly.entity_id
_entity_poly.type
_entity_poly.pdbx_seq_one_letter_code
_entity_poly.pdbx_strand_id
1 'polypeptide(L)'
;MSGKTRLVVETVRKRYPSTPVWFPKGDDDIQRLVDAAQGPRRGSIIILDDVDRFLSNQTLSLGQLNAWIREPCIVIATMMRSSYIPWRDGTKDKLPGWDVVNRFTLLQMNASLTEDEKVALLSSSYANLAAAVEKVGLAPLLGGAPKVRQRLEEGREQHLWGYALVRAAADWRRVGLGPATKTQIQEVALVFKDTIAWDDPDWEEAWAWASQELNDTVSPIRQTGSREWEVLDLVADEADWPLSQQALEAMAGTEHSPRQALAISLAMYMRGIFDGNKPVVKQILQEADEFLQKLTTKSTPDSNLLGLYAFFLMDMLHDNDRAEKIYEQAIIANPSHADILGNYANFLWSIRRYRDRAEEMYEQAIEADPANVRNANNYANFLMDALHDNDRAEEMYEQAIAADPNHAVSLGNYAYFLWSIRHDLNRAQKMYERAIAAGPNYADILGAYALFLEEISKDDHDRTEEMYKRAIEVNPTHIRNLNNYALFLTNVLHDHDRAEETYKDAIKVDPTNAHILGNYALFLETIRRDYDRAKDMFERAITASPKHARNLGNYALFLKNVRREYDRAQEMYERAIDADPTNANNLSNYSQLLFATDQDEAAIVLATRALSLANPDEKPLVAECRFYLFAHSPEHRRESGEELRGLLAAGVTTGSWSFEPDLERLLREKDPRYDLVRDVADALRSGDARTLEARGEWYAL
;
A
#
# COMPACT_ATOMS: atom_id res chain seq x y z
N MET A 1 28.59 1.34 -22.67
CA MET A 1 29.23 0.75 -21.47
C MET A 1 28.98 1.69 -20.32
N SER A 2 28.33 1.23 -19.28
CA SER A 2 28.04 2.06 -18.11
C SER A 2 29.33 2.51 -17.42
N GLY A 3 29.29 3.56 -16.57
CA GLY A 3 30.46 3.99 -15.83
C GLY A 3 31.05 2.89 -14.96
N LYS A 4 30.20 2.04 -14.39
CA LYS A 4 30.58 0.86 -13.59
C LYS A 4 31.39 -0.13 -14.45
N THR A 5 30.86 -0.50 -15.59
CA THR A 5 31.47 -1.45 -16.51
C THR A 5 32.79 -0.92 -17.07
N ARG A 6 32.83 0.37 -17.40
CA ARG A 6 34.07 1.00 -17.87
C ARG A 6 35.15 0.94 -16.78
N LEU A 7 34.81 1.23 -15.53
CA LEU A 7 35.76 1.13 -14.41
C LEU A 7 36.27 -0.29 -14.22
N VAL A 8 35.39 -1.31 -14.31
CA VAL A 8 35.74 -2.72 -14.21
C VAL A 8 36.69 -3.09 -15.33
N VAL A 9 36.37 -2.75 -16.58
CA VAL A 9 37.20 -3.06 -17.76
C VAL A 9 38.59 -2.42 -17.68
N GLU A 10 38.67 -1.13 -17.29
CA GLU A 10 39.93 -0.41 -17.14
C GLU A 10 40.77 -1.00 -15.99
N THR A 11 40.15 -1.33 -14.88
CA THR A 11 40.82 -1.98 -13.74
C THR A 11 41.37 -3.36 -14.13
N VAL A 12 40.57 -4.17 -14.81
CA VAL A 12 40.98 -5.49 -15.28
C VAL A 12 42.16 -5.38 -16.27
N ARG A 13 42.08 -4.49 -17.25
CA ARG A 13 43.16 -4.25 -18.20
C ARG A 13 44.47 -3.82 -17.53
N LYS A 14 44.36 -2.95 -16.53
CA LYS A 14 45.53 -2.46 -15.79
C LYS A 14 46.14 -3.53 -14.89
N ARG A 15 45.31 -4.32 -14.20
CA ARG A 15 45.74 -5.33 -13.22
C ARG A 15 46.17 -6.65 -13.86
N TYR A 16 45.59 -6.98 -14.98
CA TYR A 16 45.77 -8.25 -15.68
C TYR A 16 45.99 -8.05 -17.20
N PRO A 17 47.07 -7.36 -17.61
CA PRO A 17 47.27 -6.90 -19.01
C PRO A 17 47.41 -8.02 -20.00
N SER A 18 47.83 -9.22 -19.58
CA SER A 18 48.06 -10.41 -20.45
C SER A 18 46.94 -11.46 -20.32
N THR A 19 45.92 -11.21 -19.50
CA THR A 19 44.85 -12.18 -19.28
C THR A 19 43.78 -12.03 -20.36
N PRO A 20 43.32 -13.11 -20.99
CA PRO A 20 42.23 -13.06 -21.95
C PRO A 20 40.95 -12.56 -21.25
N VAL A 21 40.30 -11.56 -21.82
CA VAL A 21 39.07 -10.99 -21.30
C VAL A 21 37.95 -11.24 -22.31
N TRP A 22 36.86 -11.86 -21.83
CA TRP A 22 35.66 -12.08 -22.61
C TRP A 22 34.61 -11.07 -22.17
N PHE A 23 33.96 -10.43 -23.15
CA PHE A 23 32.94 -9.42 -22.92
C PHE A 23 31.73 -9.71 -23.81
N PRO A 24 30.80 -10.59 -23.38
CA PRO A 24 29.59 -10.89 -24.13
C PRO A 24 28.72 -9.64 -24.28
N LYS A 25 28.31 -9.35 -25.51
CA LYS A 25 27.47 -8.18 -25.81
C LYS A 25 25.96 -8.52 -25.83
N GLY A 26 25.62 -9.79 -25.96
CA GLY A 26 24.23 -10.25 -26.04
C GLY A 26 24.11 -11.74 -25.78
N ASP A 27 22.90 -12.25 -25.85
CA ASP A 27 22.54 -13.64 -25.56
C ASP A 27 23.23 -14.62 -26.50
N ASP A 28 23.37 -14.26 -27.78
CA ASP A 28 24.08 -15.08 -28.78
C ASP A 28 25.56 -15.29 -28.41
N ASP A 29 26.20 -14.31 -27.81
CA ASP A 29 27.57 -14.41 -27.35
C ASP A 29 27.70 -15.31 -26.12
N ILE A 30 26.75 -15.27 -25.22
CA ILE A 30 26.64 -16.21 -24.07
C ILE A 30 26.42 -17.62 -24.59
N GLN A 31 25.51 -17.83 -25.55
CA GLN A 31 25.24 -19.13 -26.13
C GLN A 31 26.49 -19.69 -26.83
N ARG A 32 27.25 -18.86 -27.57
CA ARG A 32 28.54 -19.26 -28.18
C ARG A 32 29.59 -19.65 -27.13
N LEU A 33 29.61 -18.99 -25.96
CA LEU A 33 30.51 -19.38 -24.85
C LEU A 33 30.11 -20.72 -24.24
N VAL A 34 28.83 -21.07 -24.31
CA VAL A 34 28.27 -22.33 -23.81
C VAL A 34 28.43 -23.46 -24.79
N ASP A 35 28.17 -23.20 -26.09
CA ASP A 35 28.17 -24.20 -27.17
C ASP A 35 29.58 -24.49 -27.68
N ALA A 36 30.55 -23.59 -27.46
CA ALA A 36 31.91 -23.85 -27.81
C ALA A 36 32.44 -25.06 -27.01
N ALA A 37 32.76 -26.16 -27.69
CA ALA A 37 33.41 -27.35 -27.12
C ALA A 37 34.72 -27.02 -26.37
N GLN A 38 35.07 -25.76 -26.31
CA GLN A 38 36.19 -25.15 -25.63
C GLN A 38 35.71 -23.95 -24.83
N GLY A 39 34.94 -24.08 -23.79
CA GLY A 39 34.52 -22.99 -22.91
C GLY A 39 35.60 -21.91 -22.66
N PRO A 40 35.38 -20.88 -21.88
CA PRO A 40 36.38 -19.84 -21.65
C PRO A 40 37.72 -20.50 -21.25
N ARG A 41 38.80 -20.11 -21.94
CA ARG A 41 40.13 -20.71 -21.67
C ARG A 41 40.47 -20.52 -20.18
N ARG A 42 41.04 -21.56 -19.58
CA ARG A 42 41.56 -21.55 -18.21
C ARG A 42 42.33 -20.26 -17.90
N GLY A 43 41.99 -19.56 -16.84
CA GLY A 43 42.61 -18.29 -16.46
C GLY A 43 42.06 -17.06 -17.19
N SER A 44 40.91 -17.14 -17.84
CA SER A 44 40.24 -15.98 -18.47
C SER A 44 39.40 -15.18 -17.46
N ILE A 45 39.14 -13.92 -17.81
CA ILE A 45 38.19 -13.07 -17.08
C ILE A 45 36.95 -12.88 -17.97
N ILE A 46 35.76 -13.14 -17.40
CA ILE A 46 34.49 -12.93 -18.08
C ILE A 46 33.84 -11.73 -17.42
N ILE A 47 33.49 -10.71 -18.18
CA ILE A 47 32.79 -9.52 -17.69
C ILE A 47 31.38 -9.54 -18.27
N LEU A 48 30.37 -9.66 -17.39
CA LEU A 48 28.95 -9.62 -17.71
C LEU A 48 28.43 -8.23 -17.39
N ASP A 49 28.15 -7.42 -18.40
CA ASP A 49 27.56 -6.09 -18.24
C ASP A 49 26.05 -6.23 -18.15
N ASP A 50 25.46 -5.65 -17.10
CA ASP A 50 24.03 -5.75 -16.79
C ASP A 50 23.56 -7.21 -16.75
N VAL A 51 24.09 -7.98 -15.79
CA VAL A 51 23.86 -9.44 -15.70
C VAL A 51 22.36 -9.81 -15.63
N ASP A 52 21.53 -8.92 -15.13
CA ASP A 52 20.07 -9.07 -15.11
C ASP A 52 19.46 -9.32 -16.50
N ARG A 53 20.07 -8.84 -17.57
CA ARG A 53 19.66 -9.11 -18.96
C ARG A 53 19.76 -10.60 -19.32
N PHE A 54 20.87 -11.21 -18.95
CA PHE A 54 21.13 -12.63 -19.24
C PHE A 54 20.32 -13.58 -18.35
N LEU A 55 20.02 -13.14 -17.13
CA LEU A 55 19.13 -13.85 -16.21
C LEU A 55 17.69 -13.78 -16.69
N SER A 56 17.32 -12.61 -17.14
CA SER A 56 16.01 -12.33 -17.68
C SER A 56 15.65 -13.21 -18.85
N ASN A 57 16.56 -13.46 -19.75
CA ASN A 57 16.36 -14.28 -20.95
C ASN A 57 16.66 -15.77 -20.71
N GLN A 58 16.98 -16.15 -19.46
CA GLN A 58 17.41 -17.52 -19.10
C GLN A 58 18.61 -18.02 -19.93
N THR A 59 19.39 -17.11 -20.49
CA THR A 59 20.58 -17.44 -21.25
C THR A 59 21.79 -17.76 -20.38
N LEU A 60 21.78 -17.32 -19.12
CA LEU A 60 22.77 -17.67 -18.11
C LEU A 60 22.11 -18.46 -16.98
N SER A 61 22.53 -19.71 -16.79
CA SER A 61 22.08 -20.58 -15.70
C SER A 61 23.16 -20.77 -14.63
N LEU A 62 22.74 -21.17 -13.42
CA LEU A 62 23.67 -21.53 -12.34
C LEU A 62 24.62 -22.68 -12.75
N GLY A 63 24.14 -23.63 -13.54
CA GLY A 63 24.96 -24.72 -14.09
C GLY A 63 26.11 -24.22 -14.95
N GLN A 64 25.82 -23.28 -15.85
CA GLN A 64 26.82 -22.64 -16.72
C GLN A 64 27.80 -21.81 -15.90
N LEU A 65 27.32 -20.97 -14.98
CA LEU A 65 28.19 -20.18 -14.11
C LEU A 65 29.12 -21.09 -13.27
N ASN A 66 28.61 -22.16 -12.69
CA ASN A 66 29.40 -23.11 -11.93
C ASN A 66 30.42 -23.88 -12.82
N ALA A 67 30.10 -24.16 -14.08
CA ALA A 67 31.04 -24.74 -15.01
C ALA A 67 32.23 -23.79 -15.31
N TRP A 68 31.97 -22.50 -15.52
CA TRP A 68 33.01 -21.49 -15.72
C TRP A 68 33.90 -21.27 -14.49
N ILE A 69 33.31 -21.30 -13.27
CA ILE A 69 34.06 -21.14 -12.02
C ILE A 69 34.93 -22.37 -11.72
N ARG A 70 34.54 -23.56 -12.14
CA ARG A 70 35.35 -24.79 -11.99
C ARG A 70 36.61 -24.80 -12.83
N GLU A 71 36.53 -24.25 -14.02
CA GLU A 71 37.70 -23.83 -14.78
C GLU A 71 38.18 -22.53 -14.12
N PRO A 72 39.47 -22.31 -13.75
CA PRO A 72 39.84 -21.12 -12.95
C PRO A 72 39.67 -19.83 -13.75
N CYS A 73 38.43 -19.46 -14.00
CA CYS A 73 37.98 -18.21 -14.59
C CYS A 73 37.44 -17.28 -13.53
N ILE A 74 37.71 -15.99 -13.65
CA ILE A 74 37.12 -14.94 -12.85
C ILE A 74 35.90 -14.42 -13.59
N VAL A 75 34.74 -14.47 -12.96
CA VAL A 75 33.51 -13.87 -13.51
C VAL A 75 33.19 -12.61 -12.72
N ILE A 76 33.12 -11.49 -13.43
CA ILE A 76 32.74 -10.18 -12.85
C ILE A 76 31.44 -9.77 -13.53
N ALA A 77 30.43 -9.46 -12.73
CA ALA A 77 29.15 -8.99 -13.23
C ALA A 77 28.84 -7.58 -12.74
N THR A 78 28.21 -6.76 -13.58
CA THR A 78 27.64 -5.50 -13.19
C THR A 78 26.12 -5.62 -13.20
N MET A 79 25.44 -4.89 -12.29
CA MET A 79 24.00 -4.82 -12.21
C MET A 79 23.59 -3.44 -11.66
N MET A 80 22.45 -2.93 -12.09
CA MET A 80 21.90 -1.71 -11.51
C MET A 80 21.43 -1.97 -10.07
N ARG A 81 21.53 -0.96 -9.20
CA ARG A 81 21.03 -1.06 -7.82
C ARG A 81 19.51 -1.29 -7.81
N SER A 82 18.79 -0.62 -8.69
CA SER A 82 17.34 -0.79 -8.88
C SER A 82 16.97 -2.21 -9.34
N SER A 83 17.80 -2.82 -10.17
CA SER A 83 17.66 -4.23 -10.57
C SER A 83 18.08 -5.20 -9.46
N TYR A 84 19.08 -4.83 -8.63
CA TYR A 84 19.62 -5.68 -7.56
C TYR A 84 18.76 -5.69 -6.29
N ILE A 85 18.25 -4.52 -5.87
CA ILE A 85 17.37 -4.42 -4.68
C ILE A 85 16.24 -5.45 -4.71
N PRO A 86 15.58 -5.66 -5.85
CA PRO A 86 14.62 -6.72 -5.99
C PRO A 86 15.13 -8.13 -5.63
N TRP A 87 16.34 -8.44 -5.80
CA TRP A 87 16.95 -9.74 -5.54
C TRP A 87 17.45 -9.90 -4.10
N ARG A 88 17.65 -8.79 -3.38
CA ARG A 88 18.20 -8.76 -2.02
C ARG A 88 17.13 -8.89 -0.92
N ASP A 89 15.98 -8.28 -1.09
CA ASP A 89 15.01 -8.04 0.01
C ASP A 89 14.01 -9.20 0.23
N GLY A 90 14.42 -10.44 -0.02
CA GLY A 90 13.65 -11.64 0.32
C GLY A 90 12.28 -11.82 -0.36
N THR A 91 11.74 -10.76 -0.99
CA THR A 91 10.54 -10.84 -1.81
C THR A 91 10.78 -11.51 -3.16
N LYS A 92 12.00 -11.94 -3.42
CA LYS A 92 12.56 -12.17 -4.75
C LYS A 92 13.29 -13.48 -4.96
N ASP A 93 13.18 -14.43 -4.07
CA ASP A 93 13.46 -15.84 -4.32
C ASP A 93 12.64 -16.40 -5.50
N LYS A 94 11.86 -15.52 -6.13
CA LYS A 94 10.87 -15.83 -7.16
C LYS A 94 11.28 -15.40 -8.56
N LEU A 95 12.37 -14.64 -8.71
CA LEU A 95 12.81 -14.23 -10.04
C LEU A 95 13.74 -15.28 -10.65
N PRO A 96 13.52 -15.69 -11.93
CA PRO A 96 14.43 -16.59 -12.63
C PRO A 96 15.86 -16.05 -12.57
N GLY A 97 16.81 -16.87 -12.07
CA GLY A 97 18.22 -16.49 -11.96
C GLY A 97 18.67 -15.94 -10.61
N TRP A 98 17.81 -15.94 -9.59
CA TRP A 98 18.17 -15.58 -8.21
C TRP A 98 19.36 -16.42 -7.69
N ASP A 99 19.34 -17.70 -7.95
CA ASP A 99 20.41 -18.64 -7.63
C ASP A 99 21.75 -18.25 -8.29
N VAL A 100 21.71 -17.67 -9.49
CA VAL A 100 22.88 -17.13 -10.18
C VAL A 100 23.39 -15.87 -9.49
N VAL A 101 22.50 -14.93 -9.14
CA VAL A 101 22.88 -13.68 -8.46
C VAL A 101 23.49 -13.94 -7.09
N ASN A 102 22.92 -14.84 -6.32
CA ASN A 102 23.43 -15.21 -4.99
C ASN A 102 24.81 -15.90 -5.04
N ARG A 103 25.25 -16.36 -6.19
CA ARG A 103 26.58 -16.93 -6.34
C ARG A 103 27.70 -15.89 -6.41
N PHE A 104 27.34 -14.62 -6.68
CA PHE A 104 28.30 -13.54 -6.73
C PHE A 104 28.57 -12.94 -5.35
N THR A 105 29.84 -12.60 -5.07
CA THR A 105 30.17 -11.73 -3.93
C THR A 105 29.83 -10.30 -4.30
N LEU A 106 28.89 -9.70 -3.58
CA LEU A 106 28.49 -8.31 -3.82
C LEU A 106 29.59 -7.34 -3.40
N LEU A 107 30.04 -6.52 -4.34
CA LEU A 107 30.87 -5.34 -4.08
C LEU A 107 30.05 -4.10 -4.39
N GLN A 108 29.56 -3.44 -3.34
CA GLN A 108 28.85 -2.19 -3.52
C GLN A 108 29.86 -1.07 -3.79
N MET A 109 29.71 -0.41 -4.94
CA MET A 109 30.48 0.80 -5.24
C MET A 109 29.81 2.00 -4.57
N ASN A 110 30.49 2.62 -3.62
CA ASN A 110 30.02 3.84 -3.00
C ASN A 110 30.09 5.03 -3.97
N ALA A 111 29.12 5.91 -3.89
CA ALA A 111 29.11 7.14 -4.68
C ALA A 111 30.25 8.12 -4.22
N SER A 112 30.58 8.09 -2.93
CA SER A 112 31.65 8.90 -2.33
C SER A 112 32.94 8.08 -2.16
N LEU A 113 34.07 8.72 -2.40
CA LEU A 113 35.38 8.14 -2.14
C LEU A 113 35.72 8.20 -0.65
N THR A 114 36.39 7.17 -0.14
CA THR A 114 37.08 7.23 1.16
C THR A 114 38.24 8.22 1.11
N GLU A 115 38.77 8.64 2.25
CA GLU A 115 39.91 9.59 2.32
C GLU A 115 41.14 9.02 1.60
N ASP A 116 41.44 7.72 1.73
CA ASP A 116 42.54 7.06 1.05
C ASP A 116 42.35 7.04 -0.47
N GLU A 117 41.12 6.82 -0.94
CA GLU A 117 40.78 6.87 -2.36
C GLU A 117 40.86 8.28 -2.91
N LYS A 118 40.51 9.31 -2.15
CA LYS A 118 40.71 10.73 -2.51
C LYS A 118 42.20 11.07 -2.67
N VAL A 119 43.02 10.64 -1.72
CA VAL A 119 44.47 10.83 -1.82
C VAL A 119 45.03 10.11 -3.05
N ALA A 120 44.60 8.88 -3.30
CA ALA A 120 45.02 8.14 -4.47
C ALA A 120 44.56 8.80 -5.80
N LEU A 121 43.32 9.38 -5.83
CA LEU A 121 42.83 10.14 -6.96
C LEU A 121 43.66 11.39 -7.24
N LEU A 122 43.98 12.16 -6.21
CA LEU A 122 44.80 13.38 -6.32
C LEU A 122 46.23 13.11 -6.80
N SER A 123 46.76 11.91 -6.52
CA SER A 123 48.08 11.48 -6.98
C SER A 123 48.05 10.78 -8.36
N SER A 124 46.89 10.61 -8.98
CA SER A 124 46.68 9.95 -10.25
C SER A 124 46.66 10.91 -11.45
N SER A 125 46.68 10.37 -12.65
CA SER A 125 46.46 11.16 -13.87
C SER A 125 45.08 11.80 -13.99
N TYR A 126 44.17 11.51 -13.05
CA TYR A 126 42.82 12.02 -12.97
C TYR A 126 42.65 13.07 -11.85
N ALA A 127 43.73 13.62 -11.30
CA ALA A 127 43.72 14.62 -10.21
C ALA A 127 42.86 15.86 -10.54
N ASN A 128 42.79 16.23 -11.82
CA ASN A 128 41.98 17.34 -12.32
C ASN A 128 40.47 17.09 -12.20
N LEU A 129 40.05 15.84 -12.00
CA LEU A 129 38.63 15.48 -11.83
C LEU A 129 38.21 15.38 -10.37
N ALA A 130 39.12 15.58 -9.41
CA ALA A 130 38.84 15.36 -7.98
C ALA A 130 37.61 16.11 -7.47
N ALA A 131 37.46 17.40 -7.80
CA ALA A 131 36.30 18.20 -7.41
C ALA A 131 34.98 17.71 -8.03
N ALA A 132 35.02 17.23 -9.26
CA ALA A 132 33.85 16.66 -9.94
C ALA A 132 33.50 15.27 -9.37
N VAL A 133 34.53 14.46 -9.04
CA VAL A 133 34.33 13.15 -8.38
C VAL A 133 33.71 13.33 -6.99
N GLU A 134 34.11 14.33 -6.23
CA GLU A 134 33.57 14.62 -4.92
C GLU A 134 32.07 14.99 -5.00
N LYS A 135 31.68 15.70 -6.05
CA LYS A 135 30.29 16.14 -6.27
C LYS A 135 29.35 15.04 -6.80
N VAL A 136 29.83 14.23 -7.75
CA VAL A 136 28.94 13.30 -8.49
C VAL A 136 29.38 11.84 -8.41
N GLY A 137 30.53 11.55 -7.81
CA GLY A 137 31.14 10.21 -7.76
C GLY A 137 31.96 9.86 -9.00
N LEU A 138 32.87 8.89 -8.83
CA LEU A 138 33.81 8.50 -9.89
C LEU A 138 33.13 7.75 -11.05
N ALA A 139 32.29 6.76 -10.74
CA ALA A 139 31.65 5.93 -11.77
C ALA A 139 30.66 6.73 -12.66
N PRO A 140 29.78 7.59 -12.12
CA PRO A 140 28.96 8.50 -12.91
C PRO A 140 29.78 9.45 -13.79
N LEU A 141 30.88 9.99 -13.27
CA LEU A 141 31.74 10.91 -14.01
C LEU A 141 32.40 10.23 -15.21
N LEU A 142 32.94 9.03 -15.02
CA LEU A 142 33.54 8.23 -16.10
C LEU A 142 32.51 7.77 -17.14
N GLY A 143 31.26 7.60 -16.73
CA GLY A 143 30.12 7.27 -17.61
C GLY A 143 29.56 8.45 -18.40
N GLY A 144 30.12 9.67 -18.25
CA GLY A 144 29.66 10.85 -18.96
C GLY A 144 28.43 11.54 -18.32
N ALA A 145 28.12 11.23 -17.07
CA ALA A 145 26.95 11.76 -16.35
C ALA A 145 26.73 13.27 -16.47
N PRO A 146 27.73 14.15 -16.28
CA PRO A 146 27.51 15.58 -16.36
C PRO A 146 26.98 16.05 -17.72
N LYS A 147 27.48 15.45 -18.82
CA LYS A 147 27.03 15.81 -20.16
C LYS A 147 25.68 15.22 -20.52
N VAL A 148 25.38 14.02 -20.02
CA VAL A 148 24.05 13.44 -20.17
C VAL A 148 23.02 14.28 -19.42
N ARG A 149 23.30 14.71 -18.18
CA ARG A 149 22.43 15.62 -17.44
C ARG A 149 22.21 16.95 -18.15
N GLN A 150 23.30 17.58 -18.60
CA GLN A 150 23.20 18.81 -19.39
C GLN A 150 22.35 18.59 -20.65
N ARG A 151 22.53 17.46 -21.35
CA ARG A 151 21.72 17.11 -22.53
C ARG A 151 20.25 16.95 -22.21
N LEU A 152 19.91 16.34 -21.06
CA LEU A 152 18.54 16.19 -20.61
C LEU A 152 17.91 17.55 -20.24
N GLU A 153 18.66 18.46 -19.61
CA GLU A 153 18.22 19.82 -19.31
C GLU A 153 17.95 20.60 -20.60
N GLU A 154 18.88 20.56 -21.56
CA GLU A 154 18.66 21.17 -22.89
C GLU A 154 17.43 20.58 -23.60
N GLY A 155 17.20 19.27 -23.48
CA GLY A 155 16.06 18.58 -24.07
C GLY A 155 14.72 19.05 -23.51
N ARG A 156 14.64 19.32 -22.21
CA ARG A 156 13.44 19.84 -21.53
C ARG A 156 13.02 21.21 -22.06
N GLU A 157 13.93 21.99 -22.60
CA GLU A 157 13.66 23.37 -23.05
C GLU A 157 13.61 23.52 -24.58
N GLN A 158 14.44 22.78 -25.31
CA GLN A 158 14.68 23.04 -26.72
C GLN A 158 14.39 21.87 -27.67
N HIS A 159 14.41 20.62 -27.17
CA HIS A 159 14.21 19.41 -27.97
C HIS A 159 13.21 18.46 -27.31
N LEU A 160 11.98 18.95 -27.18
CA LEU A 160 10.94 18.34 -26.37
C LEU A 160 10.64 16.87 -26.76
N TRP A 161 10.51 16.58 -28.04
CA TRP A 161 10.28 15.21 -28.52
C TRP A 161 11.51 14.31 -28.40
N GLY A 162 12.71 14.85 -28.54
CA GLY A 162 13.94 14.11 -28.23
C GLY A 162 14.02 13.72 -26.75
N TYR A 163 13.67 14.65 -25.87
CA TYR A 163 13.56 14.41 -24.44
C TYR A 163 12.45 13.40 -24.11
N ALA A 164 11.29 13.48 -24.77
CA ALA A 164 10.19 12.53 -24.60
C ALA A 164 10.59 11.10 -24.99
N LEU A 165 11.38 10.91 -26.07
CA LEU A 165 11.96 9.61 -26.45
C LEU A 165 12.89 9.07 -25.37
N VAL A 166 13.78 9.91 -24.83
CA VAL A 166 14.71 9.49 -23.76
C VAL A 166 13.95 9.09 -22.51
N ARG A 167 12.93 9.85 -22.14
CA ARG A 167 12.05 9.56 -21.02
C ARG A 167 11.29 8.24 -21.21
N ALA A 168 10.69 8.02 -22.38
CA ALA A 168 9.99 6.79 -22.73
C ALA A 168 10.90 5.56 -22.64
N ALA A 169 12.12 5.67 -23.19
CA ALA A 169 13.11 4.59 -23.13
C ALA A 169 13.61 4.33 -21.69
N ALA A 170 13.73 5.37 -20.86
CA ALA A 170 14.06 5.24 -19.45
C ALA A 170 12.93 4.54 -18.67
N ASP A 171 11.70 4.92 -18.90
CA ASP A 171 10.54 4.28 -18.27
C ASP A 171 10.39 2.83 -18.71
N TRP A 172 10.62 2.52 -19.98
CA TRP A 172 10.68 1.17 -20.52
C TRP A 172 11.73 0.30 -19.80
N ARG A 173 12.93 0.84 -19.63
CA ARG A 173 14.02 0.17 -18.90
C ARG A 173 13.69 -0.04 -17.41
N ARG A 174 13.06 0.93 -16.77
CA ARG A 174 12.65 0.87 -15.34
C ARG A 174 11.63 -0.22 -15.07
N VAL A 175 10.82 -0.59 -16.05
CA VAL A 175 9.88 -1.73 -15.98
C VAL A 175 10.60 -3.07 -16.19
N GLY A 176 11.84 -3.06 -16.68
CA GLY A 176 12.63 -4.28 -16.93
C GLY A 176 12.29 -4.98 -18.26
N LEU A 177 11.80 -4.24 -19.25
CA LEU A 177 11.32 -4.81 -20.51
C LEU A 177 12.46 -5.16 -21.49
N GLY A 178 13.70 -4.78 -21.19
CA GLY A 178 14.86 -4.98 -22.07
C GLY A 178 14.93 -3.98 -23.22
N PRO A 179 15.71 -4.25 -24.28
CA PRO A 179 15.77 -3.37 -25.44
C PRO A 179 14.42 -3.25 -26.14
N ALA A 180 14.13 -2.07 -26.68
CA ALA A 180 12.89 -1.75 -27.37
C ALA A 180 13.12 -1.39 -28.84
N THR A 181 12.11 -1.55 -29.68
CA THR A 181 12.10 -1.02 -31.05
C THR A 181 11.86 0.49 -31.04
N LYS A 182 12.23 1.18 -32.11
CA LYS A 182 11.89 2.60 -32.27
C LYS A 182 10.39 2.87 -32.12
N THR A 183 9.57 2.00 -32.72
CA THR A 183 8.11 2.14 -32.69
C THR A 183 7.59 2.07 -31.25
N GLN A 184 8.05 1.09 -30.45
CA GLN A 184 7.64 0.96 -29.05
C GLN A 184 8.00 2.21 -28.24
N ILE A 185 9.22 2.72 -28.38
CA ILE A 185 9.64 3.93 -27.66
C ILE A 185 8.82 5.14 -28.12
N GLN A 186 8.53 5.26 -29.43
CA GLN A 186 7.70 6.35 -29.97
C GLN A 186 6.27 6.29 -29.45
N GLU A 187 5.64 5.12 -29.42
CA GLU A 187 4.30 4.92 -28.89
C GLU A 187 4.19 5.33 -27.41
N VAL A 188 5.18 4.96 -26.60
CA VAL A 188 5.25 5.41 -25.21
C VAL A 188 5.55 6.90 -25.10
N ALA A 189 6.39 7.47 -25.98
CA ALA A 189 6.72 8.90 -25.97
C ALA A 189 5.49 9.78 -26.28
N LEU A 190 4.53 9.28 -27.07
CA LEU A 190 3.29 10.03 -27.40
C LEU A 190 2.43 10.37 -26.18
N VAL A 191 2.55 9.63 -25.06
CA VAL A 191 1.81 9.98 -23.83
C VAL A 191 2.27 11.30 -23.21
N PHE A 192 3.44 11.80 -23.62
CA PHE A 192 3.97 13.07 -23.17
C PHE A 192 3.56 14.26 -24.05
N LYS A 193 2.76 14.01 -25.10
CA LYS A 193 2.08 15.10 -25.82
C LYS A 193 1.24 15.89 -24.81
N ASP A 194 1.18 17.17 -24.94
CA ASP A 194 0.50 18.13 -24.04
C ASP A 194 1.15 18.31 -22.64
N THR A 195 2.11 17.47 -22.23
CA THR A 195 2.85 17.65 -20.97
C THR A 195 4.31 18.05 -21.17
N ILE A 196 4.94 17.61 -22.25
CA ILE A 196 6.33 17.90 -22.61
C ILE A 196 6.39 18.64 -23.97
N ALA A 197 5.62 18.19 -24.97
CA ALA A 197 5.61 18.74 -26.32
C ALA A 197 4.17 19.00 -26.79
N TRP A 198 3.91 20.14 -27.43
CA TRP A 198 2.58 20.60 -27.81
C TRP A 198 2.26 20.39 -29.30
N ASP A 199 3.31 20.18 -30.10
CA ASP A 199 3.25 19.96 -31.54
C ASP A 199 3.29 18.49 -31.93
N ASP A 200 3.10 18.19 -33.20
CA ASP A 200 3.28 16.83 -33.69
C ASP A 200 4.78 16.50 -33.83
N PRO A 201 5.20 15.26 -33.52
CA PRO A 201 6.62 14.90 -33.50
C PRO A 201 7.23 14.84 -34.89
N ASP A 202 8.38 15.51 -35.08
CA ASP A 202 9.35 15.13 -36.08
C ASP A 202 10.26 14.01 -35.53
N TRP A 203 9.89 12.77 -35.83
CA TRP A 203 10.61 11.63 -35.30
C TRP A 203 12.05 11.52 -35.82
N GLU A 204 12.38 12.04 -36.99
CA GLU A 204 13.74 11.99 -37.51
C GLU A 204 14.65 12.91 -36.70
N GLU A 205 14.22 14.14 -36.47
CA GLU A 205 14.93 15.11 -35.62
C GLU A 205 15.03 14.61 -34.18
N ALA A 206 13.92 14.13 -33.60
CA ALA A 206 13.86 13.64 -32.23
C ALA A 206 14.84 12.48 -31.98
N TRP A 207 14.91 11.51 -32.90
CA TRP A 207 15.86 10.40 -32.81
C TRP A 207 17.29 10.85 -33.04
N ALA A 208 17.55 11.76 -33.98
CA ALA A 208 18.89 12.31 -34.21
C ALA A 208 19.43 12.96 -32.93
N TRP A 209 18.58 13.74 -32.25
CA TRP A 209 18.94 14.37 -30.98
C TRP A 209 19.14 13.34 -29.85
N ALA A 210 18.21 12.40 -29.63
CA ALA A 210 18.22 11.44 -28.53
C ALA A 210 19.38 10.42 -28.63
N SER A 211 19.80 10.09 -29.86
CA SER A 211 20.89 9.14 -30.12
C SER A 211 22.24 9.76 -30.44
N GLN A 212 22.33 11.10 -30.38
CA GLN A 212 23.58 11.81 -30.64
C GLN A 212 24.64 11.44 -29.61
N GLU A 213 25.82 11.04 -30.09
CA GLU A 213 26.96 10.73 -29.23
C GLU A 213 27.49 12.01 -28.52
N LEU A 214 27.66 11.90 -27.24
CA LEU A 214 28.29 12.91 -26.37
C LEU A 214 29.71 12.41 -26.08
N ASN A 215 30.74 13.17 -26.42
CA ASN A 215 32.16 12.77 -26.25
C ASN A 215 32.59 11.51 -26.98
N ASP A 216 32.10 11.27 -28.20
CA ASP A 216 32.47 10.13 -29.05
C ASP A 216 32.25 8.74 -28.43
N THR A 217 31.48 8.63 -27.34
CA THR A 217 31.33 7.36 -26.61
C THR A 217 29.99 7.11 -25.92
N VAL A 218 29.22 8.13 -25.66
CA VAL A 218 27.99 8.02 -24.84
C VAL A 218 26.85 8.77 -25.49
N SER A 219 25.72 8.10 -25.70
CA SER A 219 24.47 8.72 -26.14
C SER A 219 23.35 8.42 -25.11
N PRO A 220 22.36 9.30 -24.95
CA PRO A 220 21.23 9.03 -24.07
C PRO A 220 20.48 7.75 -24.43
N ILE A 221 20.25 7.51 -25.74
CA ILE A 221 19.72 6.26 -26.28
C ILE A 221 20.73 5.70 -27.30
N ARG A 222 20.98 4.39 -27.22
CA ARG A 222 21.90 3.71 -28.13
C ARG A 222 21.22 2.54 -28.84
N GLN A 223 21.70 2.21 -30.02
CA GLN A 223 21.31 1.02 -30.73
C GLN A 223 22.11 -0.19 -30.19
N THR A 224 21.42 -1.26 -29.82
CA THR A 224 22.02 -2.49 -29.27
C THR A 224 21.92 -3.68 -30.22
N GLY A 225 20.96 -3.67 -31.15
CA GLY A 225 20.76 -4.69 -32.18
C GLY A 225 20.34 -4.05 -33.50
N SER A 226 19.99 -4.85 -34.51
CA SER A 226 19.63 -4.34 -35.85
C SER A 226 18.36 -3.43 -35.82
N ARG A 227 17.46 -3.62 -34.84
CA ARG A 227 16.22 -2.86 -34.68
C ARG A 227 15.96 -2.46 -33.23
N GLU A 228 16.88 -2.74 -32.32
CA GLU A 228 16.73 -2.61 -30.89
C GLU A 228 17.51 -1.43 -30.34
N TRP A 229 16.90 -0.72 -29.43
CA TRP A 229 17.42 0.48 -28.82
C TRP A 229 17.28 0.40 -27.29
N GLU A 230 18.20 1.01 -26.59
CA GLU A 230 18.25 1.01 -25.14
C GLU A 230 18.68 2.37 -24.62
N VAL A 231 18.09 2.80 -23.54
CA VAL A 231 18.54 4.00 -22.82
C VAL A 231 19.81 3.70 -22.05
N LEU A 232 20.65 4.72 -21.85
CA LEU A 232 21.79 4.61 -20.97
C LEU A 232 21.31 4.41 -19.52
N ASP A 233 21.89 3.46 -18.80
CA ASP A 233 21.51 3.13 -17.41
C ASP A 233 21.46 4.35 -16.49
N LEU A 234 22.42 5.25 -16.63
CA LEU A 234 22.48 6.51 -15.89
C LEU A 234 21.17 7.32 -15.98
N VAL A 235 20.56 7.36 -17.17
CA VAL A 235 19.30 8.10 -17.37
C VAL A 235 18.14 7.42 -16.66
N ALA A 236 18.10 6.10 -16.67
CA ALA A 236 17.06 5.35 -15.97
C ALA A 236 17.25 5.35 -14.44
N ASP A 237 18.51 5.31 -13.96
CA ASP A 237 18.84 5.37 -12.53
C ASP A 237 18.61 6.75 -11.90
N GLU A 238 18.88 7.82 -12.66
CA GLU A 238 18.76 9.21 -12.20
C GLU A 238 17.43 9.86 -12.59
N ALA A 239 16.47 9.09 -13.10
CA ALA A 239 15.15 9.59 -13.45
C ALA A 239 14.45 10.20 -12.22
N ASP A 240 14.29 11.51 -12.22
CA ASP A 240 13.66 12.30 -11.15
C ASP A 240 12.13 12.43 -11.31
N TRP A 241 11.58 11.73 -12.29
CA TRP A 241 10.13 11.71 -12.57
C TRP A 241 9.49 10.38 -12.20
N PRO A 242 8.24 10.38 -11.73
CA PRO A 242 7.49 9.16 -11.47
C PRO A 242 7.14 8.45 -12.79
N LEU A 243 7.15 7.13 -12.77
CA LEU A 243 6.59 6.32 -13.85
C LEU A 243 5.07 6.51 -13.85
N SER A 244 4.52 7.08 -14.92
CA SER A 244 3.10 7.43 -14.98
C SER A 244 2.22 6.25 -15.39
N GLN A 245 0.94 6.33 -15.01
CA GLN A 245 -0.07 5.37 -15.45
C GLN A 245 -0.18 5.34 -16.98
N GLN A 246 -0.19 6.52 -17.62
CA GLN A 246 -0.29 6.61 -19.07
C GLN A 246 0.88 5.91 -19.77
N ALA A 247 2.11 6.05 -19.23
CA ALA A 247 3.27 5.37 -19.79
C ALA A 247 3.14 3.84 -19.70
N LEU A 248 2.68 3.30 -18.58
CA LEU A 248 2.44 1.86 -18.42
C LEU A 248 1.31 1.36 -19.32
N GLU A 249 0.23 2.10 -19.46
CA GLU A 249 -0.86 1.77 -20.37
C GLU A 249 -0.43 1.80 -21.84
N ALA A 250 0.41 2.76 -22.21
CA ALA A 250 0.99 2.80 -23.56
C ALA A 250 1.92 1.60 -23.81
N MET A 251 2.78 1.24 -22.83
CA MET A 251 3.61 0.04 -22.91
C MET A 251 2.76 -1.22 -23.10
N ALA A 252 1.64 -1.32 -22.39
CA ALA A 252 0.70 -2.42 -22.52
C ALA A 252 0.01 -2.47 -23.90
N GLY A 253 -0.17 -1.32 -24.54
CA GLY A 253 -0.73 -1.18 -25.89
C GLY A 253 0.26 -1.48 -27.03
N THR A 254 1.57 -1.50 -26.75
CA THR A 254 2.59 -1.79 -27.76
C THR A 254 2.65 -3.29 -28.09
N GLU A 255 3.29 -3.66 -29.21
CA GLU A 255 3.66 -5.06 -29.44
C GLU A 255 4.67 -5.52 -28.39
N HIS A 256 4.36 -6.61 -27.68
CA HIS A 256 5.21 -7.12 -26.60
C HIS A 256 5.18 -8.67 -26.54
N SER A 257 6.19 -9.25 -25.95
CA SER A 257 6.21 -10.69 -25.65
C SER A 257 5.37 -10.99 -24.41
N PRO A 258 4.87 -12.23 -24.25
CA PRO A 258 4.10 -12.63 -23.06
C PRO A 258 4.85 -12.41 -21.73
N ARG A 259 6.18 -12.45 -21.77
CA ARG A 259 7.04 -12.13 -20.63
C ARG A 259 7.02 -10.63 -20.30
N GLN A 260 7.07 -9.77 -21.31
CA GLN A 260 6.94 -8.32 -21.12
C GLN A 260 5.54 -7.96 -20.60
N ALA A 261 4.50 -8.67 -21.08
CA ALA A 261 3.14 -8.54 -20.53
C ALA A 261 3.10 -8.80 -19.01
N LEU A 262 3.76 -9.84 -18.53
CA LEU A 262 3.90 -10.12 -17.10
C LEU A 262 4.65 -9.00 -16.36
N ALA A 263 5.76 -8.51 -16.92
CA ALA A 263 6.55 -7.44 -16.29
C ALA A 263 5.75 -6.13 -16.20
N ILE A 264 5.02 -5.75 -17.25
CA ILE A 264 4.15 -4.56 -17.26
C ILE A 264 3.03 -4.71 -16.22
N SER A 265 2.38 -5.88 -16.18
CA SER A 265 1.32 -6.18 -15.22
C SER A 265 1.80 -6.04 -13.78
N LEU A 266 2.96 -6.62 -13.46
CA LEU A 266 3.57 -6.51 -12.14
C LEU A 266 3.96 -5.06 -11.80
N ALA A 267 4.47 -4.29 -12.77
CA ALA A 267 4.82 -2.88 -12.57
C ALA A 267 3.57 -2.02 -12.27
N MET A 268 2.44 -2.27 -12.95
CA MET A 268 1.17 -1.63 -12.67
C MET A 268 0.68 -1.95 -11.26
N TYR A 269 0.71 -3.23 -10.89
CA TYR A 269 0.29 -3.69 -9.56
C TYR A 269 1.12 -3.07 -8.44
N MET A 270 2.45 -3.15 -8.54
CA MET A 270 3.37 -2.64 -7.53
C MET A 270 3.25 -1.12 -7.29
N ARG A 271 2.67 -0.38 -8.22
CA ARG A 271 2.46 1.06 -8.10
C ARG A 271 1.05 1.47 -7.72
N GLY A 272 0.16 0.50 -7.50
CA GLY A 272 -1.23 0.77 -7.14
C GLY A 272 -2.04 1.46 -8.26
N ILE A 273 -1.59 1.39 -9.51
CA ILE A 273 -2.24 2.00 -10.70
C ILE A 273 -2.90 0.94 -11.58
N PHE A 274 -3.37 -0.12 -10.97
CA PHE A 274 -3.93 -1.26 -11.65
C PHE A 274 -5.46 -1.08 -11.81
N ASP A 275 -5.91 -0.82 -13.05
CA ASP A 275 -7.34 -0.83 -13.40
C ASP A 275 -7.65 -2.03 -14.29
N GLY A 276 -8.04 -3.13 -13.66
CA GLY A 276 -8.39 -4.38 -14.33
C GLY A 276 -9.61 -4.31 -15.26
N ASN A 277 -10.34 -3.19 -15.31
CA ASN A 277 -11.48 -3.01 -16.20
C ASN A 277 -11.07 -2.53 -17.60
N LYS A 278 -9.89 -1.93 -17.75
CA LYS A 278 -9.42 -1.43 -19.04
C LYS A 278 -9.11 -2.58 -20.01
N PRO A 279 -9.56 -2.51 -21.28
CA PRO A 279 -9.35 -3.60 -22.25
C PRO A 279 -7.86 -3.97 -22.43
N VAL A 280 -6.98 -2.97 -22.48
CA VAL A 280 -5.53 -3.18 -22.63
C VAL A 280 -4.96 -3.92 -21.43
N VAL A 281 -5.40 -3.61 -20.22
CA VAL A 281 -4.97 -4.30 -19.00
C VAL A 281 -5.47 -5.74 -18.99
N LYS A 282 -6.74 -5.98 -19.37
CA LYS A 282 -7.26 -7.34 -19.50
C LYS A 282 -6.44 -8.19 -20.47
N GLN A 283 -6.05 -7.63 -21.60
CA GLN A 283 -5.26 -8.33 -22.60
C GLN A 283 -3.90 -8.74 -22.05
N ILE A 284 -3.14 -7.82 -21.45
CA ILE A 284 -1.81 -8.16 -20.92
C ILE A 284 -1.89 -9.15 -19.76
N LEU A 285 -2.97 -9.11 -18.96
CA LEU A 285 -3.19 -10.09 -17.89
C LEU A 285 -3.43 -11.49 -18.47
N GLN A 286 -4.23 -11.59 -19.53
CA GLN A 286 -4.47 -12.86 -20.19
C GLN A 286 -3.17 -13.43 -20.78
N GLU A 287 -2.37 -12.61 -21.46
CA GLU A 287 -1.10 -13.03 -22.04
C GLU A 287 -0.09 -13.48 -20.98
N ALA A 288 -0.06 -12.76 -19.84
CA ALA A 288 0.77 -13.12 -18.68
C ALA A 288 0.31 -14.44 -18.04
N ASP A 289 -1.01 -14.65 -17.91
CA ASP A 289 -1.59 -15.90 -17.40
C ASP A 289 -1.22 -17.09 -18.27
N GLU A 290 -1.44 -16.99 -19.58
CA GLU A 290 -1.10 -18.05 -20.54
C GLU A 290 0.40 -18.37 -20.50
N PHE A 291 1.25 -17.35 -20.34
CA PHE A 291 2.69 -17.52 -20.21
C PHE A 291 3.06 -18.27 -18.92
N LEU A 292 2.54 -17.86 -17.76
CA LEU A 292 2.79 -18.53 -16.49
C LEU A 292 2.26 -19.95 -16.48
N GLN A 293 1.05 -20.17 -17.00
CA GLN A 293 0.47 -21.50 -17.15
C GLN A 293 1.36 -22.42 -17.98
N LYS A 294 1.86 -21.94 -19.11
CA LYS A 294 2.77 -22.72 -19.98
C LYS A 294 4.10 -23.05 -19.29
N LEU A 295 4.60 -22.14 -18.46
CA LEU A 295 5.85 -22.39 -17.72
C LEU A 295 5.64 -23.43 -16.60
N THR A 296 4.50 -23.39 -15.91
CA THR A 296 4.18 -24.30 -14.81
C THR A 296 3.76 -25.70 -15.24
N THR A 297 3.38 -25.90 -16.51
CA THR A 297 3.03 -27.23 -17.06
C THR A 297 4.23 -28.07 -17.49
N LYS A 298 5.45 -27.57 -17.38
CA LYS A 298 6.67 -28.35 -17.64
C LYS A 298 6.85 -29.46 -16.59
N SER A 299 7.60 -30.50 -16.92
CA SER A 299 7.70 -31.76 -16.19
C SER A 299 8.20 -31.68 -14.73
N THR A 300 8.79 -30.60 -14.31
CA THR A 300 9.20 -30.27 -12.92
C THR A 300 9.10 -28.76 -12.73
N PRO A 301 7.92 -28.24 -12.37
CA PRO A 301 7.80 -26.81 -12.13
C PRO A 301 8.56 -26.43 -10.86
N ASP A 302 9.32 -25.34 -10.91
CA ASP A 302 9.97 -24.75 -9.76
C ASP A 302 8.92 -24.20 -8.78
N SER A 303 9.07 -24.50 -7.49
CA SER A 303 8.14 -24.04 -6.45
C SER A 303 8.03 -22.52 -6.40
N ASN A 304 9.12 -21.79 -6.67
CA ASN A 304 9.10 -20.32 -6.74
C ASN A 304 8.22 -19.80 -7.89
N LEU A 305 8.34 -20.43 -9.05
CA LEU A 305 7.51 -20.10 -10.22
C LEU A 305 6.02 -20.36 -9.92
N LEU A 306 5.71 -21.49 -9.27
CA LEU A 306 4.35 -21.80 -8.82
C LEU A 306 3.84 -20.77 -7.80
N GLY A 307 4.68 -20.38 -6.83
CA GLY A 307 4.35 -19.34 -5.85
C GLY A 307 4.05 -17.99 -6.52
N LEU A 308 4.85 -17.58 -7.50
CA LEU A 308 4.61 -16.36 -8.30
C LEU A 308 3.28 -16.46 -9.07
N TYR A 309 2.99 -17.62 -9.66
CA TYR A 309 1.76 -17.81 -10.40
C TYR A 309 0.53 -17.80 -9.49
N ALA A 310 0.61 -18.42 -8.31
CA ALA A 310 -0.46 -18.35 -7.32
C ALA A 310 -0.75 -16.92 -6.86
N PHE A 311 0.31 -16.13 -6.59
CA PHE A 311 0.19 -14.70 -6.28
C PHE A 311 -0.48 -13.93 -7.44
N PHE A 312 -0.04 -14.15 -8.68
CA PHE A 312 -0.61 -13.49 -9.86
C PHE A 312 -2.12 -13.79 -10.01
N LEU A 313 -2.51 -15.06 -9.84
CA LEU A 313 -3.90 -15.49 -9.89
C LEU A 313 -4.74 -14.84 -8.80
N MET A 314 -4.22 -14.78 -7.58
CA MET A 314 -4.90 -14.23 -6.42
C MET A 314 -5.10 -12.71 -6.53
N ASP A 315 -3.99 -11.98 -6.67
CA ASP A 315 -3.99 -10.52 -6.53
C ASP A 315 -4.37 -9.77 -7.81
N MET A 316 -4.07 -10.35 -8.98
CA MET A 316 -4.25 -9.65 -10.25
C MET A 316 -5.45 -10.18 -11.05
N LEU A 317 -5.71 -11.47 -11.02
CA LEU A 317 -6.85 -12.08 -11.71
C LEU A 317 -8.05 -12.33 -10.79
N HIS A 318 -7.85 -12.28 -9.47
CA HIS A 318 -8.86 -12.65 -8.47
C HIS A 318 -9.43 -14.07 -8.65
N ASP A 319 -8.65 -14.96 -9.29
CA ASP A 319 -8.97 -16.37 -9.49
C ASP A 319 -8.48 -17.21 -8.32
N ASN A 320 -9.23 -17.10 -7.24
CA ASN A 320 -8.88 -17.74 -5.97
C ASN A 320 -8.87 -19.28 -6.04
N ASP A 321 -9.70 -19.87 -6.91
CA ASP A 321 -9.80 -21.32 -7.03
C ASP A 321 -8.57 -21.91 -7.75
N ARG A 322 -8.08 -21.24 -8.76
CA ARG A 322 -6.82 -21.61 -9.41
C ARG A 322 -5.62 -21.30 -8.51
N ALA A 323 -5.61 -20.16 -7.83
CA ALA A 323 -4.54 -19.77 -6.90
C ALA A 323 -4.32 -20.84 -5.82
N GLU A 324 -5.40 -21.33 -5.17
CA GLU A 324 -5.31 -22.37 -4.14
C GLU A 324 -4.63 -23.64 -4.67
N LYS A 325 -5.07 -24.13 -5.84
CA LYS A 325 -4.50 -25.32 -6.47
C LYS A 325 -3.00 -25.16 -6.81
N ILE A 326 -2.61 -23.96 -7.24
CA ILE A 326 -1.21 -23.67 -7.56
C ILE A 326 -0.36 -23.59 -6.29
N TYR A 327 -0.88 -23.00 -5.19
CA TYR A 327 -0.21 -23.05 -3.89
C TYR A 327 0.01 -24.49 -3.41
N GLU A 328 -1.01 -25.35 -3.49
CA GLU A 328 -0.89 -26.76 -3.14
C GLU A 328 0.18 -27.48 -3.99
N GLN A 329 0.23 -27.21 -5.30
CA GLN A 329 1.28 -27.76 -6.17
C GLN A 329 2.68 -27.23 -5.78
N ALA A 330 2.79 -25.95 -5.40
CA ALA A 330 4.05 -25.36 -4.97
C ALA A 330 4.58 -26.03 -3.67
N ILE A 331 3.69 -26.32 -2.73
CA ILE A 331 4.02 -27.05 -1.49
C ILE A 331 4.41 -28.50 -1.78
N ILE A 332 3.71 -29.19 -2.70
CA ILE A 332 4.09 -30.54 -3.12
C ILE A 332 5.49 -30.54 -3.75
N ALA A 333 5.82 -29.51 -4.56
CA ALA A 333 7.14 -29.39 -5.20
C ALA A 333 8.26 -29.11 -4.18
N ASN A 334 7.99 -28.32 -3.14
CA ASN A 334 8.93 -28.06 -2.04
C ASN A 334 8.16 -27.84 -0.72
N PRO A 335 7.98 -28.92 0.09
CA PRO A 335 7.20 -28.86 1.33
C PRO A 335 7.79 -27.99 2.44
N SER A 336 9.08 -27.66 2.37
CA SER A 336 9.77 -26.84 3.37
C SER A 336 10.09 -25.42 2.87
N HIS A 337 9.36 -24.93 1.86
CA HIS A 337 9.58 -23.57 1.37
C HIS A 337 8.82 -22.56 2.24
N ALA A 338 9.49 -21.96 3.21
CA ALA A 338 8.91 -21.09 4.22
C ALA A 338 8.06 -19.94 3.63
N ASP A 339 8.55 -19.27 2.58
CA ASP A 339 7.79 -18.16 1.96
C ASP A 339 6.49 -18.60 1.29
N ILE A 340 6.49 -19.76 0.65
CA ILE A 340 5.29 -20.29 0.00
C ILE A 340 4.26 -20.71 1.04
N LEU A 341 4.71 -21.40 2.10
CA LEU A 341 3.87 -21.78 3.23
C LEU A 341 3.23 -20.54 3.87
N GLY A 342 4.02 -19.51 4.17
CA GLY A 342 3.53 -18.26 4.74
C GLY A 342 2.57 -17.48 3.81
N ASN A 343 2.85 -17.43 2.51
CA ASN A 343 1.96 -16.80 1.54
C ASN A 343 0.64 -17.57 1.40
N TYR A 344 0.70 -18.90 1.41
CA TYR A 344 -0.50 -19.73 1.37
C TYR A 344 -1.32 -19.60 2.66
N ALA A 345 -0.67 -19.52 3.81
CA ALA A 345 -1.33 -19.23 5.08
C ALA A 345 -2.10 -17.91 5.04
N ASN A 346 -1.45 -16.84 4.54
CA ASN A 346 -2.11 -15.55 4.31
C ASN A 346 -3.34 -15.67 3.41
N PHE A 347 -3.22 -16.39 2.30
CA PHE A 347 -4.32 -16.62 1.36
C PHE A 347 -5.49 -17.37 2.05
N LEU A 348 -5.19 -18.44 2.78
CA LEU A 348 -6.17 -19.23 3.51
C LEU A 348 -6.92 -18.39 4.55
N TRP A 349 -6.22 -17.52 5.26
CA TRP A 349 -6.82 -16.62 6.24
C TRP A 349 -7.61 -15.49 5.60
N SER A 350 -6.94 -14.68 4.76
CA SER A 350 -7.50 -13.42 4.27
C SER A 350 -8.61 -13.61 3.22
N ILE A 351 -8.49 -14.64 2.38
CA ILE A 351 -9.38 -14.88 1.24
C ILE A 351 -10.36 -16.01 1.53
N ARG A 352 -9.86 -17.19 1.94
CA ARG A 352 -10.70 -18.38 2.14
C ARG A 352 -11.38 -18.44 3.49
N ARG A 353 -10.85 -17.71 4.48
CA ARG A 353 -11.32 -17.71 5.87
C ARG A 353 -11.18 -19.08 6.55
N TYR A 354 -10.22 -19.90 6.13
CA TYR A 354 -9.91 -21.22 6.67
C TYR A 354 -8.87 -21.08 7.78
N ARG A 355 -9.31 -20.76 9.01
CA ARG A 355 -8.44 -20.40 10.13
C ARG A 355 -7.50 -21.56 10.51
N ASP A 356 -8.03 -22.77 10.70
CA ASP A 356 -7.23 -23.92 11.17
C ASP A 356 -6.14 -24.30 10.15
N ARG A 357 -6.47 -24.31 8.86
CA ARG A 357 -5.48 -24.57 7.80
C ARG A 357 -4.45 -23.44 7.68
N ALA A 358 -4.85 -22.20 7.92
CA ALA A 358 -3.93 -21.07 7.90
C ALA A 358 -2.92 -21.18 9.04
N GLU A 359 -3.37 -21.52 10.25
CA GLU A 359 -2.50 -21.76 11.40
C GLU A 359 -1.48 -22.86 11.13
N GLU A 360 -1.93 -24.02 10.64
CA GLU A 360 -1.05 -25.14 10.28
C GLU A 360 0.05 -24.71 9.28
N MET A 361 -0.32 -23.93 8.26
CA MET A 361 0.65 -23.45 7.25
C MET A 361 1.61 -22.42 7.82
N TYR A 362 1.19 -21.56 8.75
CA TYR A 362 2.08 -20.64 9.44
C TYR A 362 3.06 -21.39 10.35
N GLU A 363 2.60 -22.38 11.12
CA GLU A 363 3.47 -23.20 11.95
C GLU A 363 4.55 -23.91 11.13
N GLN A 364 4.15 -24.52 10.02
CA GLN A 364 5.10 -25.13 9.08
C GLN A 364 6.07 -24.10 8.48
N ALA A 365 5.62 -22.89 8.18
CA ALA A 365 6.48 -21.84 7.66
C ALA A 365 7.54 -21.38 8.68
N ILE A 366 7.16 -21.26 9.95
CA ILE A 366 8.08 -20.91 11.04
C ILE A 366 9.04 -22.07 11.34
N GLU A 367 8.58 -23.32 11.30
CA GLU A 367 9.44 -24.50 11.46
C GLU A 367 10.48 -24.59 10.33
N ALA A 368 10.07 -24.30 9.09
CA ALA A 368 10.94 -24.35 7.90
C ALA A 368 12.02 -23.24 7.92
N ASP A 369 11.70 -22.05 8.38
CA ASP A 369 12.65 -20.94 8.56
C ASP A 369 12.25 -20.04 9.74
N PRO A 370 12.78 -20.34 10.94
CA PRO A 370 12.51 -19.55 12.14
C PRO A 370 13.03 -18.09 12.09
N ALA A 371 13.96 -17.79 11.17
CA ALA A 371 14.50 -16.45 11.00
C ALA A 371 13.75 -15.61 9.94
N ASN A 372 12.70 -16.15 9.36
CA ASN A 372 11.91 -15.43 8.37
C ASN A 372 11.03 -14.38 9.03
N VAL A 373 11.52 -13.14 9.02
CA VAL A 373 10.88 -11.97 9.65
C VAL A 373 9.45 -11.78 9.18
N ARG A 374 9.20 -11.94 7.89
CA ARG A 374 7.87 -11.73 7.29
C ARG A 374 6.87 -12.77 7.76
N ASN A 375 7.27 -14.04 7.79
CA ASN A 375 6.39 -15.12 8.24
C ASN A 375 6.06 -14.97 9.74
N ALA A 376 7.05 -14.66 10.57
CA ALA A 376 6.83 -14.40 11.99
C ALA A 376 5.90 -13.22 12.23
N ASN A 377 6.12 -12.10 11.51
CA ASN A 377 5.24 -10.93 11.58
C ASN A 377 3.79 -11.22 11.11
N ASN A 378 3.64 -11.94 10.00
CA ASN A 378 2.32 -12.27 9.46
C ASN A 378 1.57 -13.26 10.35
N TYR A 379 2.29 -14.23 10.93
CA TYR A 379 1.72 -15.16 11.89
C TYR A 379 1.29 -14.44 13.16
N ALA A 380 2.08 -13.48 13.66
CA ALA A 380 1.70 -12.64 14.79
C ALA A 380 0.38 -11.89 14.53
N ASN A 381 0.24 -11.25 13.34
CA ASN A 381 -1.00 -10.58 12.94
C ASN A 381 -2.19 -11.55 12.90
N PHE A 382 -1.98 -12.76 12.35
CA PHE A 382 -3.01 -13.79 12.29
C PHE A 382 -3.45 -14.26 13.69
N LEU A 383 -2.49 -14.50 14.59
CA LEU A 383 -2.78 -14.89 15.98
C LEU A 383 -3.57 -13.82 16.72
N MET A 384 -3.20 -12.54 16.53
CA MET A 384 -3.91 -11.39 17.10
C MET A 384 -5.34 -11.26 16.55
N ASP A 385 -5.49 -11.21 15.23
CA ASP A 385 -6.75 -10.82 14.59
C ASP A 385 -7.74 -11.97 14.45
N ALA A 386 -7.27 -13.20 14.20
CA ALA A 386 -8.11 -14.34 13.89
C ALA A 386 -8.34 -15.27 15.08
N LEU A 387 -7.30 -15.51 15.86
CA LEU A 387 -7.36 -16.46 16.99
C LEU A 387 -7.46 -15.77 18.35
N HIS A 388 -7.16 -14.46 18.42
CA HIS A 388 -7.10 -13.68 19.66
C HIS A 388 -6.12 -14.28 20.69
N ASP A 389 -5.11 -15.03 20.19
CA ASP A 389 -4.02 -15.56 20.97
C ASP A 389 -2.89 -14.53 21.11
N ASN A 390 -3.13 -13.60 22.04
CA ASN A 390 -2.27 -12.44 22.20
C ASN A 390 -0.88 -12.80 22.75
N ASP A 391 -0.75 -13.89 23.48
CA ASP A 391 0.54 -14.31 24.05
C ASP A 391 1.46 -14.88 22.96
N ARG A 392 0.95 -15.79 22.14
CA ARG A 392 1.70 -16.30 20.97
C ARG A 392 1.95 -15.20 19.94
N ALA A 393 1.01 -14.25 19.74
CA ALA A 393 1.21 -13.10 18.87
C ALA A 393 2.43 -12.27 19.31
N GLU A 394 2.54 -11.96 20.60
CA GLU A 394 3.67 -11.22 21.15
C GLU A 394 5.00 -11.96 20.94
N GLU A 395 5.04 -13.29 21.21
CA GLU A 395 6.23 -14.12 20.95
C GLU A 395 6.68 -14.04 19.49
N MET A 396 5.74 -14.09 18.53
CA MET A 396 6.07 -14.03 17.11
C MET A 396 6.55 -12.64 16.67
N TYR A 397 6.01 -11.55 17.23
CA TYR A 397 6.55 -10.21 16.98
C TYR A 397 7.97 -10.08 17.54
N GLU A 398 8.24 -10.58 18.74
CA GLU A 398 9.56 -10.56 19.34
C GLU A 398 10.55 -11.40 18.54
N GLN A 399 10.14 -12.57 18.03
CA GLN A 399 10.94 -13.40 17.13
C GLN A 399 11.27 -12.65 15.82
N ALA A 400 10.30 -11.98 15.20
CA ALA A 400 10.53 -11.19 13.99
C ALA A 400 11.56 -10.08 14.24
N ILE A 401 11.46 -9.37 15.37
CA ILE A 401 12.37 -8.28 15.74
C ILE A 401 13.75 -8.83 16.14
N ALA A 402 13.84 -10.01 16.72
CA ALA A 402 15.10 -10.66 17.03
C ALA A 402 15.86 -11.06 15.74
N ALA A 403 15.13 -11.52 14.71
CA ALA A 403 15.70 -11.89 13.42
C ALA A 403 16.16 -10.66 12.62
N ASP A 404 15.39 -9.58 12.60
CA ASP A 404 15.80 -8.28 12.04
C ASP A 404 15.35 -7.11 12.96
N PRO A 405 16.27 -6.60 13.80
CA PRO A 405 15.99 -5.49 14.73
C PRO A 405 15.61 -4.17 14.07
N ASN A 406 15.82 -4.02 12.76
CA ASN A 406 15.54 -2.83 11.98
C ASN A 406 14.44 -3.04 10.94
N HIS A 407 13.68 -4.12 11.02
CA HIS A 407 12.55 -4.33 10.11
C HIS A 407 11.38 -3.41 10.48
N ALA A 408 11.27 -2.27 9.79
CA ALA A 408 10.32 -1.21 10.10
C ALA A 408 8.86 -1.69 10.23
N VAL A 409 8.42 -2.58 9.32
CA VAL A 409 7.04 -3.08 9.32
C VAL A 409 6.75 -3.92 10.58
N SER A 410 7.66 -4.82 10.98
CA SER A 410 7.46 -5.62 12.20
C SER A 410 7.47 -4.76 13.45
N LEU A 411 8.35 -3.75 13.51
CA LEU A 411 8.37 -2.78 14.60
C LEU A 411 7.07 -1.98 14.69
N GLY A 412 6.53 -1.54 13.53
CA GLY A 412 5.27 -0.81 13.47
C GLY A 412 4.06 -1.65 13.86
N ASN A 413 3.97 -2.90 13.40
CA ASN A 413 2.91 -3.82 13.75
C ASN A 413 2.95 -4.21 15.24
N TYR A 414 4.15 -4.46 15.77
CA TYR A 414 4.32 -4.71 17.20
C TYR A 414 3.95 -3.49 18.05
N ALA A 415 4.29 -2.29 17.59
CA ALA A 415 3.86 -1.07 18.26
C ALA A 415 2.33 -0.94 18.32
N TYR A 416 1.66 -1.22 17.21
CA TYR A 416 0.19 -1.26 17.16
C TYR A 416 -0.39 -2.30 18.11
N PHE A 417 0.15 -3.53 18.14
CA PHE A 417 -0.25 -4.58 19.07
C PHE A 417 -0.09 -4.16 20.53
N LEU A 418 1.07 -3.59 20.88
CA LEU A 418 1.34 -3.10 22.24
C LEU A 418 0.37 -2.00 22.67
N TRP A 419 0.02 -1.12 21.75
CA TRP A 419 -0.94 -0.06 21.99
C TRP A 419 -2.37 -0.59 22.13
N SER A 420 -2.87 -1.27 21.10
CA SER A 420 -4.29 -1.59 20.96
C SER A 420 -4.72 -2.79 21.80
N ILE A 421 -3.81 -3.76 22.06
CA ILE A 421 -4.12 -5.02 22.73
C ILE A 421 -3.52 -5.08 24.14
N ARG A 422 -2.23 -4.76 24.28
CA ARG A 422 -1.54 -4.82 25.59
C ARG A 422 -1.73 -3.55 26.42
N HIS A 423 -2.15 -2.46 25.82
CA HIS A 423 -2.25 -1.13 26.42
C HIS A 423 -0.93 -0.64 27.06
N ASP A 424 0.21 -1.14 26.53
CA ASP A 424 1.54 -0.70 26.94
C ASP A 424 2.01 0.46 26.08
N LEU A 425 1.55 1.65 26.45
CA LEU A 425 1.80 2.89 25.72
C LEU A 425 3.29 3.24 25.66
N ASN A 426 4.05 2.90 26.69
CA ASN A 426 5.49 3.20 26.73
C ASN A 426 6.30 2.33 25.76
N ARG A 427 6.01 1.03 25.71
CA ARG A 427 6.67 0.13 24.75
C ARG A 427 6.18 0.45 23.33
N ALA A 428 4.91 0.72 23.13
CA ALA A 428 4.35 1.10 21.84
C ALA A 428 5.05 2.32 21.25
N GLN A 429 5.20 3.41 22.01
CA GLN A 429 5.88 4.61 21.57
C GLN A 429 7.32 4.32 21.11
N LYS A 430 8.09 3.58 21.91
CA LYS A 430 9.48 3.21 21.58
C LYS A 430 9.57 2.38 20.29
N MET A 431 8.60 1.48 20.05
CA MET A 431 8.59 0.66 18.85
C MET A 431 8.21 1.50 17.62
N TYR A 432 7.26 2.42 17.70
CA TYR A 432 6.96 3.36 16.62
C TYR A 432 8.17 4.25 16.28
N GLU A 433 8.84 4.82 17.27
CA GLU A 433 10.03 5.64 17.05
C GLU A 433 11.16 4.85 16.38
N ARG A 434 11.38 3.59 16.80
CA ARG A 434 12.34 2.68 16.13
C ARG A 434 11.89 2.35 14.70
N ALA A 435 10.61 2.09 14.48
CA ALA A 435 10.08 1.79 13.15
C ALA A 435 10.31 2.96 12.18
N ILE A 436 10.06 4.20 12.62
CA ILE A 436 10.29 5.41 11.83
C ILE A 436 11.78 5.65 11.57
N ALA A 437 12.64 5.37 12.56
CA ALA A 437 14.10 5.48 12.39
C ALA A 437 14.63 4.45 11.39
N ALA A 438 14.11 3.23 11.40
CA ALA A 438 14.47 2.15 10.47
C ALA A 438 13.92 2.37 9.06
N GLY A 439 12.72 2.96 8.94
CA GLY A 439 12.05 3.21 7.67
C GLY A 439 11.26 4.52 7.68
N PRO A 440 11.91 5.68 7.42
CA PRO A 440 11.28 6.99 7.54
C PRO A 440 10.20 7.27 6.47
N ASN A 441 10.12 6.43 5.44
CA ASN A 441 9.23 6.61 4.28
C ASN A 441 8.12 5.54 4.21
N TYR A 442 7.65 5.06 5.36
CA TYR A 442 6.48 4.18 5.43
C TYR A 442 5.24 4.96 5.87
N ALA A 443 4.39 5.32 4.90
CA ALA A 443 3.18 6.11 5.15
C ALA A 443 2.22 5.46 6.17
N ASP A 444 2.10 4.13 6.15
CA ASP A 444 1.29 3.39 7.12
C ASP A 444 1.77 3.54 8.55
N ILE A 445 3.09 3.45 8.77
CA ILE A 445 3.71 3.57 10.10
C ILE A 445 3.57 4.99 10.63
N LEU A 446 3.83 5.97 9.76
CA LEU A 446 3.68 7.40 10.12
C LEU A 446 2.23 7.73 10.49
N GLY A 447 1.26 7.25 9.71
CA GLY A 447 -0.17 7.44 10.00
C GLY A 447 -0.65 6.71 11.26
N ALA A 448 -0.16 5.49 11.50
CA ALA A 448 -0.47 4.74 12.72
C ALA A 448 0.14 5.41 13.96
N TYR A 449 1.36 5.94 13.85
CA TYR A 449 1.99 6.69 14.93
C TYR A 449 1.27 8.01 15.22
N ALA A 450 0.78 8.70 14.18
CA ALA A 450 -0.05 9.89 14.37
C ALA A 450 -1.34 9.60 15.15
N LEU A 451 -2.05 8.51 14.81
CA LEU A 451 -3.23 8.06 15.58
C LEU A 451 -2.89 7.72 17.03
N PHE A 452 -1.77 7.04 17.26
CA PHE A 452 -1.29 6.74 18.59
C PHE A 452 -1.00 8.02 19.39
N LEU A 453 -0.33 9.02 18.80
CA LEU A 453 -0.05 10.30 19.43
C LEU A 453 -1.32 11.08 19.74
N GLU A 454 -2.34 11.04 18.89
CA GLU A 454 -3.64 11.68 19.11
C GLU A 454 -4.31 11.16 20.38
N GLU A 455 -4.19 9.86 20.68
CA GLU A 455 -4.77 9.26 21.87
C GLU A 455 -3.98 9.61 23.15
N ILE A 456 -2.64 9.54 23.09
CA ILE A 456 -1.80 9.67 24.31
C ILE A 456 -1.38 11.09 24.64
N SER A 457 -1.30 11.97 23.65
CA SER A 457 -0.72 13.31 23.76
C SER A 457 -1.77 14.38 23.46
N LYS A 458 -2.74 14.52 24.37
CA LYS A 458 -3.87 15.48 24.21
C LYS A 458 -3.40 16.94 24.05
N ASP A 459 -2.14 17.26 24.36
CA ASP A 459 -1.60 18.62 24.33
C ASP A 459 -0.49 18.80 23.26
N ASP A 460 0.02 17.73 22.62
CA ASP A 460 1.07 17.80 21.60
C ASP A 460 0.52 17.61 20.18
N HIS A 461 -0.40 18.50 19.81
CA HIS A 461 -1.05 18.47 18.51
C HIS A 461 -0.08 18.74 17.35
N ASP A 462 0.98 19.52 17.58
CA ASP A 462 1.98 19.86 16.55
C ASP A 462 2.71 18.61 16.04
N ARG A 463 3.15 17.72 16.96
CA ARG A 463 3.83 16.48 16.63
C ARG A 463 2.89 15.50 15.89
N THR A 464 1.66 15.39 16.34
CA THR A 464 0.63 14.58 15.70
C THR A 464 0.40 15.04 14.27
N GLU A 465 0.22 16.35 14.08
CA GLU A 465 0.03 16.95 12.77
C GLU A 465 1.23 16.75 11.84
N GLU A 466 2.45 16.90 12.37
CA GLU A 466 3.70 16.64 11.62
C GLU A 466 3.71 15.21 11.06
N MET A 467 3.32 14.21 11.87
CA MET A 467 3.32 12.81 11.42
C MET A 467 2.27 12.57 10.33
N TYR A 468 1.08 13.14 10.45
CA TYR A 468 0.07 13.06 9.36
C TYR A 468 0.57 13.71 8.07
N LYS A 469 1.15 14.92 8.14
CA LYS A 469 1.71 15.60 6.97
C LYS A 469 2.80 14.77 6.30
N ARG A 470 3.75 14.25 7.07
CA ARG A 470 4.81 13.36 6.55
C ARG A 470 4.22 12.09 5.90
N ALA A 471 3.20 11.48 6.51
CA ALA A 471 2.55 10.31 5.94
C ALA A 471 1.93 10.61 4.56
N ILE A 472 1.31 11.79 4.40
CA ILE A 472 0.72 12.25 3.15
C ILE A 472 1.81 12.66 2.14
N GLU A 473 2.90 13.30 2.57
CA GLU A 473 4.05 13.60 1.70
C GLU A 473 4.68 12.33 1.12
N VAL A 474 4.82 11.28 1.93
CA VAL A 474 5.35 9.99 1.49
C VAL A 474 4.42 9.29 0.52
N ASN A 475 3.12 9.31 0.80
CA ASN A 475 2.11 8.73 -0.09
C ASN A 475 0.85 9.62 -0.14
N PRO A 476 0.79 10.54 -1.10
CA PRO A 476 -0.36 11.45 -1.26
C PRO A 476 -1.68 10.78 -1.64
N THR A 477 -1.62 9.52 -2.05
CA THR A 477 -2.81 8.72 -2.43
C THR A 477 -3.24 7.74 -1.34
N HIS A 478 -2.63 7.80 -0.15
CA HIS A 478 -2.96 6.91 0.95
C HIS A 478 -4.25 7.33 1.64
N ILE A 479 -5.36 6.77 1.19
CA ILE A 479 -6.73 7.14 1.57
C ILE A 479 -6.97 7.16 3.07
N ARG A 480 -6.47 6.14 3.81
CA ARG A 480 -6.65 6.07 5.27
C ARG A 480 -5.97 7.25 5.98
N ASN A 481 -4.76 7.64 5.55
CA ASN A 481 -4.04 8.76 6.15
C ASN A 481 -4.74 10.08 5.87
N LEU A 482 -5.23 10.29 4.63
CA LEU A 482 -6.02 11.45 4.27
C LEU A 482 -7.29 11.55 5.13
N ASN A 483 -8.04 10.44 5.28
CA ASN A 483 -9.24 10.40 6.09
C ASN A 483 -8.96 10.71 7.58
N ASN A 484 -7.93 10.08 8.15
CA ASN A 484 -7.58 10.29 9.56
C ASN A 484 -7.10 11.71 9.81
N TYR A 485 -6.31 12.27 8.89
CA TYR A 485 -5.88 13.67 8.99
C TYR A 485 -7.07 14.63 8.89
N ALA A 486 -8.03 14.39 7.99
CA ALA A 486 -9.24 15.20 7.90
C ALA A 486 -10.08 15.13 9.19
N LEU A 487 -10.19 13.96 9.81
CA LEU A 487 -10.84 13.79 11.12
C LEU A 487 -10.09 14.53 12.23
N PHE A 488 -8.75 14.44 12.28
CA PHE A 488 -7.92 15.15 13.23
C PHE A 488 -8.07 16.68 13.07
N LEU A 489 -8.02 17.20 11.84
CA LEU A 489 -8.27 18.60 11.55
C LEU A 489 -9.67 19.06 12.00
N THR A 490 -10.67 18.19 11.84
CA THR A 490 -12.07 18.49 12.21
C THR A 490 -12.26 18.52 13.71
N ASN A 491 -11.82 17.45 14.39
CA ASN A 491 -12.22 17.17 15.77
C ASN A 491 -11.25 17.74 16.82
N VAL A 492 -9.94 17.84 16.45
CA VAL A 492 -8.90 18.25 17.39
C VAL A 492 -8.42 19.67 17.11
N LEU A 493 -8.02 19.96 15.88
CA LEU A 493 -7.53 21.30 15.53
C LEU A 493 -8.64 22.29 15.21
N HIS A 494 -9.85 21.83 14.95
CA HIS A 494 -10.99 22.66 14.50
C HIS A 494 -10.69 23.51 13.26
N ASP A 495 -9.73 23.05 12.43
CA ASP A 495 -9.38 23.67 11.15
C ASP A 495 -10.24 23.09 10.03
N HIS A 496 -11.46 23.59 9.99
CA HIS A 496 -12.51 23.04 9.12
C HIS A 496 -12.23 23.30 7.64
N ASP A 497 -11.47 24.34 7.30
CA ASP A 497 -11.15 24.65 5.89
C ASP A 497 -10.15 23.63 5.34
N ARG A 498 -9.07 23.35 6.08
CA ARG A 498 -8.11 22.32 5.70
C ARG A 498 -8.71 20.90 5.75
N ALA A 499 -9.60 20.65 6.70
CA ALA A 499 -10.32 19.37 6.76
C ALA A 499 -11.14 19.13 5.49
N GLU A 500 -11.89 20.14 5.03
CA GLU A 500 -12.69 20.05 3.81
C GLU A 500 -11.83 19.83 2.57
N GLU A 501 -10.69 20.52 2.46
CA GLU A 501 -9.75 20.33 1.36
C GLU A 501 -9.18 18.90 1.35
N THR A 502 -8.79 18.40 2.51
CA THR A 502 -8.27 17.02 2.66
C THR A 502 -9.31 15.97 2.28
N TYR A 503 -10.60 16.13 2.67
CA TYR A 503 -11.66 15.25 2.20
C TYR A 503 -11.85 15.30 0.68
N LYS A 504 -11.79 16.49 0.08
CA LYS A 504 -11.88 16.63 -1.39
C LYS A 504 -10.70 15.95 -2.09
N ASP A 505 -9.50 16.04 -1.54
CA ASP A 505 -8.32 15.36 -2.09
C ASP A 505 -8.45 13.84 -1.97
N ALA A 506 -8.93 13.33 -0.83
CA ALA A 506 -9.22 11.91 -0.66
C ALA A 506 -10.26 11.40 -1.68
N ILE A 507 -11.32 12.17 -1.96
CA ILE A 507 -12.34 11.85 -2.97
C ILE A 507 -11.80 11.91 -4.39
N LYS A 508 -10.81 12.78 -4.69
CA LYS A 508 -10.14 12.78 -6.00
C LYS A 508 -9.33 11.50 -6.21
N VAL A 509 -8.71 10.97 -5.14
CA VAL A 509 -7.94 9.71 -5.18
C VAL A 509 -8.87 8.52 -5.42
N ASP A 510 -9.94 8.41 -4.64
CA ASP A 510 -10.95 7.36 -4.80
C ASP A 510 -12.37 7.95 -4.68
N PRO A 511 -12.99 8.27 -5.84
CA PRO A 511 -14.34 8.83 -5.87
C PRO A 511 -15.45 7.90 -5.39
N THR A 512 -15.13 6.62 -5.18
CA THR A 512 -16.08 5.56 -4.79
C THR A 512 -15.84 5.02 -3.38
N ASN A 513 -14.94 5.63 -2.62
CA ASN A 513 -14.66 5.19 -1.26
C ASN A 513 -15.81 5.55 -0.31
N ALA A 514 -16.61 4.55 0.04
CA ALA A 514 -17.80 4.73 0.85
C ALA A 514 -17.49 5.31 2.26
N HIS A 515 -16.34 4.97 2.86
CA HIS A 515 -15.96 5.51 4.16
C HIS A 515 -15.69 7.01 4.12
N ILE A 516 -14.92 7.47 3.13
CA ILE A 516 -14.61 8.88 2.96
C ILE A 516 -15.84 9.69 2.62
N LEU A 517 -16.65 9.20 1.68
CA LEU A 517 -17.89 9.84 1.30
C LEU A 517 -18.83 10.00 2.50
N GLY A 518 -18.96 8.95 3.34
CA GLY A 518 -19.76 8.98 4.56
C GLY A 518 -19.22 9.95 5.62
N ASN A 519 -17.91 9.97 5.86
CA ASN A 519 -17.29 10.90 6.81
C ASN A 519 -17.38 12.35 6.33
N TYR A 520 -17.19 12.59 5.04
CA TYR A 520 -17.35 13.91 4.47
C TYR A 520 -18.83 14.39 4.51
N ALA A 521 -19.77 13.47 4.29
CA ALA A 521 -21.19 13.78 4.46
C ALA A 521 -21.52 14.24 5.89
N LEU A 522 -21.01 13.52 6.91
CA LEU A 522 -21.15 13.92 8.31
C LEU A 522 -20.50 15.28 8.61
N PHE A 523 -19.31 15.53 8.07
CA PHE A 523 -18.63 16.83 8.20
C PHE A 523 -19.47 17.97 7.58
N LEU A 524 -20.03 17.75 6.40
CA LEU A 524 -20.90 18.73 5.73
C LEU A 524 -22.18 18.99 6.52
N GLU A 525 -22.77 17.93 7.09
CA GLU A 525 -23.98 18.03 7.94
C GLU A 525 -23.69 18.79 9.23
N THR A 526 -22.71 18.33 10.00
CA THR A 526 -22.53 18.77 11.39
C THR A 526 -21.74 20.06 11.51
N ILE A 527 -20.72 20.24 10.66
CA ILE A 527 -19.79 21.37 10.73
C ILE A 527 -20.17 22.47 9.75
N ARG A 528 -20.32 22.14 8.46
CA ARG A 528 -20.64 23.15 7.44
C ARG A 528 -22.12 23.48 7.38
N ARG A 529 -22.98 22.60 7.86
CA ARG A 529 -24.45 22.68 7.76
C ARG A 529 -24.92 22.83 6.30
N ASP A 530 -24.14 22.24 5.38
CA ASP A 530 -24.45 22.18 3.95
C ASP A 530 -25.21 20.88 3.67
N TYR A 531 -26.49 20.92 3.96
CA TYR A 531 -27.37 19.75 3.95
C TYR A 531 -27.59 19.18 2.53
N ASP A 532 -27.48 19.99 1.50
CA ASP A 532 -27.67 19.52 0.11
C ASP A 532 -26.45 18.73 -0.35
N ARG A 533 -25.23 19.24 -0.08
CA ARG A 533 -24.01 18.51 -0.35
C ARG A 533 -23.86 17.28 0.55
N ALA A 534 -24.27 17.36 1.83
CA ALA A 534 -24.27 16.20 2.72
C ALA A 534 -25.12 15.07 2.15
N LYS A 535 -26.35 15.38 1.68
CA LYS A 535 -27.24 14.42 1.04
C LYS A 535 -26.58 13.75 -0.17
N ASP A 536 -26.00 14.52 -1.08
CA ASP A 536 -25.29 13.98 -2.25
C ASP A 536 -24.18 13.03 -1.85
N MET A 537 -23.38 13.37 -0.85
CA MET A 537 -22.28 12.52 -0.38
C MET A 537 -22.81 11.23 0.27
N PHE A 538 -23.88 11.27 1.06
CA PHE A 538 -24.50 10.07 1.61
C PHE A 538 -25.03 9.16 0.50
N GLU A 539 -25.75 9.70 -0.50
CA GLU A 539 -26.28 8.92 -1.62
C GLU A 539 -25.15 8.27 -2.44
N ARG A 540 -24.07 8.99 -2.67
CA ARG A 540 -22.86 8.44 -3.30
C ARG A 540 -22.21 7.35 -2.46
N ALA A 541 -22.11 7.52 -1.14
CA ALA A 541 -21.54 6.52 -0.23
C ALA A 541 -22.35 5.20 -0.26
N ILE A 542 -23.69 5.31 -0.27
CA ILE A 542 -24.58 4.16 -0.35
C ILE A 542 -24.55 3.50 -1.74
N THR A 543 -24.40 4.29 -2.80
CA THR A 543 -24.23 3.76 -4.16
C THR A 543 -22.94 2.97 -4.28
N ALA A 544 -21.84 3.48 -3.70
CA ALA A 544 -20.54 2.84 -3.70
C ALA A 544 -20.52 1.55 -2.86
N SER A 545 -21.21 1.54 -1.72
CA SER A 545 -21.33 0.36 -0.85
C SER A 545 -22.75 0.20 -0.30
N PRO A 546 -23.64 -0.50 -1.01
CA PRO A 546 -25.07 -0.62 -0.68
C PRO A 546 -25.38 -1.35 0.64
N LYS A 547 -24.40 -2.06 1.20
CA LYS A 547 -24.50 -2.83 2.46
C LYS A 547 -23.63 -2.28 3.57
N HIS A 548 -23.18 -1.03 3.47
CA HIS A 548 -22.37 -0.40 4.51
C HIS A 548 -23.28 0.12 5.64
N ALA A 549 -23.49 -0.69 6.67
CA ALA A 549 -24.47 -0.44 7.75
C ALA A 549 -24.31 0.93 8.41
N ARG A 550 -23.08 1.39 8.66
CA ARG A 550 -22.81 2.70 9.27
C ARG A 550 -23.27 3.87 8.38
N ASN A 551 -23.00 3.81 7.08
CA ASN A 551 -23.44 4.88 6.17
C ASN A 551 -24.94 4.91 5.99
N LEU A 552 -25.56 3.73 5.92
CA LEU A 552 -27.02 3.61 5.87
C LEU A 552 -27.67 4.20 7.14
N GLY A 553 -27.15 3.87 8.33
CA GLY A 553 -27.62 4.39 9.61
C GLY A 553 -27.43 5.90 9.74
N ASN A 554 -26.25 6.42 9.36
CA ASN A 554 -25.97 7.86 9.39
C ASN A 554 -26.89 8.63 8.40
N TYR A 555 -27.12 8.09 7.21
CA TYR A 555 -28.05 8.70 6.26
C TYR A 555 -29.49 8.66 6.76
N ALA A 556 -29.92 7.57 7.39
CA ALA A 556 -31.23 7.48 8.02
C ALA A 556 -31.39 8.53 9.12
N LEU A 557 -30.38 8.72 9.95
CA LEU A 557 -30.36 9.75 11.01
C LEU A 557 -30.47 11.16 10.41
N PHE A 558 -29.69 11.44 9.34
CA PHE A 558 -29.79 12.71 8.61
C PHE A 558 -31.20 12.94 8.02
N LEU A 559 -31.76 11.92 7.37
CA LEU A 559 -33.13 11.99 6.81
C LEU A 559 -34.16 12.25 7.90
N LYS A 560 -34.05 11.58 9.05
CA LYS A 560 -34.92 11.76 10.19
C LYS A 560 -34.81 13.17 10.79
N ASN A 561 -33.62 13.59 11.17
CA ASN A 561 -33.41 14.77 11.99
C ASN A 561 -33.38 16.08 11.19
N VAL A 562 -32.80 16.03 9.96
CA VAL A 562 -32.56 17.23 9.15
C VAL A 562 -33.65 17.42 8.09
N ARG A 563 -33.96 16.34 7.34
CA ARG A 563 -34.92 16.41 6.24
C ARG A 563 -36.35 16.13 6.61
N ARG A 564 -36.61 15.49 7.78
CA ARG A 564 -37.93 15.05 8.25
C ARG A 564 -38.61 14.09 7.25
N GLU A 565 -37.79 13.32 6.49
CA GLU A 565 -38.23 12.32 5.51
C GLU A 565 -38.31 10.94 6.19
N TYR A 566 -39.31 10.75 7.07
CA TYR A 566 -39.42 9.60 7.99
C TYR A 566 -39.54 8.25 7.25
N ASP A 567 -40.33 8.18 6.16
CA ASP A 567 -40.48 6.93 5.39
C ASP A 567 -39.15 6.48 4.76
N ARG A 568 -38.37 7.42 4.22
CA ARG A 568 -37.06 7.11 3.68
C ARG A 568 -36.04 6.78 4.78
N ALA A 569 -36.13 7.45 5.92
CA ALA A 569 -35.28 7.15 7.07
C ALA A 569 -35.54 5.70 7.55
N GLN A 570 -36.81 5.29 7.62
CA GLN A 570 -37.19 3.93 7.96
C GLN A 570 -36.58 2.91 6.98
N GLU A 571 -36.75 3.11 5.67
CA GLU A 571 -36.13 2.24 4.64
C GLU A 571 -34.60 2.12 4.86
N MET A 572 -33.90 3.22 5.13
CA MET A 572 -32.46 3.19 5.33
C MET A 572 -32.05 2.47 6.61
N TYR A 573 -32.82 2.62 7.71
CA TYR A 573 -32.57 1.87 8.95
C TYR A 573 -32.82 0.37 8.76
N GLU A 574 -33.88 -0.03 8.07
CA GLU A 574 -34.16 -1.45 7.76
C GLU A 574 -32.97 -2.06 6.99
N ARG A 575 -32.49 -1.38 5.95
CA ARG A 575 -31.30 -1.81 5.19
C ARG A 575 -30.03 -1.83 6.05
N ALA A 576 -29.88 -0.88 6.99
CA ALA A 576 -28.74 -0.85 7.90
C ALA A 576 -28.72 -2.05 8.84
N ILE A 577 -29.91 -2.44 9.37
CA ILE A 577 -30.07 -3.61 10.25
C ILE A 577 -29.94 -4.92 9.47
N ASP A 578 -30.41 -4.99 8.23
CA ASP A 578 -30.19 -6.13 7.37
C ASP A 578 -28.70 -6.34 7.05
N ALA A 579 -27.95 -5.24 6.89
CA ALA A 579 -26.52 -5.29 6.62
C ALA A 579 -25.68 -5.66 7.87
N ASP A 580 -26.07 -5.16 9.05
CA ASP A 580 -25.46 -5.48 10.35
C ASP A 580 -26.55 -5.58 11.44
N PRO A 581 -27.06 -6.78 11.68
CA PRO A 581 -28.10 -7.02 12.69
C PRO A 581 -27.65 -6.83 14.14
N THR A 582 -26.35 -6.67 14.37
CA THR A 582 -25.74 -6.54 15.71
C THR A 582 -25.39 -5.12 16.09
N ASN A 583 -25.57 -4.16 15.19
CA ASN A 583 -25.26 -2.75 15.43
C ASN A 583 -26.28 -2.11 16.37
N ALA A 584 -25.95 -2.04 17.65
CA ALA A 584 -26.83 -1.52 18.70
C ALA A 584 -27.23 -0.05 18.46
N ASN A 585 -26.34 0.78 17.88
CA ASN A 585 -26.65 2.18 17.56
C ASN A 585 -27.75 2.30 16.48
N ASN A 586 -27.68 1.50 15.41
CA ASN A 586 -28.71 1.51 14.38
C ASN A 586 -30.07 1.04 14.92
N LEU A 587 -30.07 0.02 15.79
CA LEU A 587 -31.26 -0.48 16.43
C LEU A 587 -31.88 0.57 17.35
N SER A 588 -31.08 1.27 18.18
CA SER A 588 -31.51 2.35 19.05
C SER A 588 -32.10 3.51 18.25
N ASN A 589 -31.39 4.00 17.25
CA ASN A 589 -31.82 5.12 16.41
C ASN A 589 -33.13 4.83 15.65
N TYR A 590 -33.28 3.58 15.18
CA TYR A 590 -34.51 3.16 14.52
C TYR A 590 -35.64 3.01 15.51
N SER A 591 -35.40 2.51 16.72
CA SER A 591 -36.43 2.42 17.74
C SER A 591 -36.99 3.80 18.08
N GLN A 592 -36.16 4.84 18.18
CA GLN A 592 -36.59 6.22 18.36
C GLN A 592 -37.51 6.71 17.24
N LEU A 593 -37.14 6.43 15.98
CA LEU A 593 -37.99 6.79 14.84
C LEU A 593 -39.38 6.12 14.92
N LEU A 594 -39.38 4.81 15.25
CA LEU A 594 -40.63 4.07 15.38
C LEU A 594 -41.49 4.56 16.53
N PHE A 595 -40.93 4.91 17.68
CA PHE A 595 -41.68 5.57 18.76
C PHE A 595 -42.24 6.91 18.30
N ALA A 596 -41.45 7.73 17.59
CA ALA A 596 -41.92 9.04 17.10
C ALA A 596 -43.08 8.91 16.07
N THR A 597 -43.19 7.74 15.39
CA THR A 597 -44.21 7.44 14.38
C THR A 597 -45.31 6.48 14.86
N ASP A 598 -45.49 6.35 16.19
CA ASP A 598 -46.56 5.58 16.85
C ASP A 598 -46.51 4.06 16.54
N GLN A 599 -45.29 3.48 16.28
CA GLN A 599 -45.08 2.06 16.03
C GLN A 599 -44.44 1.34 17.24
N ASP A 600 -45.12 1.42 18.41
CA ASP A 600 -44.56 1.09 19.72
C ASP A 600 -44.09 -0.37 19.85
N GLU A 601 -44.85 -1.34 19.36
CA GLU A 601 -44.51 -2.77 19.48
C GLU A 601 -43.16 -3.08 18.81
N ALA A 602 -42.95 -2.59 17.61
CA ALA A 602 -41.71 -2.75 16.90
C ALA A 602 -40.53 -1.98 17.55
N ALA A 603 -40.83 -0.76 18.01
CA ALA A 603 -39.85 0.08 18.70
C ALA A 603 -39.32 -0.57 19.99
N ILE A 604 -40.20 -1.14 20.82
CA ILE A 604 -39.83 -1.86 22.06
C ILE A 604 -38.91 -3.04 21.77
N VAL A 605 -39.22 -3.83 20.73
CA VAL A 605 -38.39 -4.97 20.32
C VAL A 605 -36.98 -4.49 19.97
N LEU A 606 -36.85 -3.43 19.17
CA LEU A 606 -35.54 -2.91 18.74
C LEU A 606 -34.78 -2.27 19.90
N ALA A 607 -35.42 -1.48 20.75
CA ALA A 607 -34.78 -0.89 21.94
C ALA A 607 -34.26 -1.96 22.91
N THR A 608 -35.05 -3.01 23.14
CA THR A 608 -34.66 -4.14 24.00
C THR A 608 -33.50 -4.93 23.37
N ARG A 609 -33.53 -5.15 22.04
CA ARG A 609 -32.45 -5.79 21.35
C ARG A 609 -31.16 -4.94 21.35
N ALA A 610 -31.27 -3.62 21.18
CA ALA A 610 -30.14 -2.71 21.29
C ALA A 610 -29.47 -2.80 22.68
N LEU A 611 -30.28 -2.81 23.76
CA LEU A 611 -29.79 -3.01 25.12
C LEU A 611 -29.06 -4.34 25.33
N SER A 612 -29.53 -5.43 24.71
CA SER A 612 -28.89 -6.74 24.81
C SER A 612 -27.55 -6.85 24.07
N LEU A 613 -27.33 -5.97 23.11
CA LEU A 613 -26.14 -5.94 22.26
C LEU A 613 -25.15 -4.82 22.65
N ALA A 614 -25.61 -3.82 23.40
CA ALA A 614 -24.78 -2.72 23.84
C ALA A 614 -23.64 -3.22 24.75
N ASN A 615 -22.44 -2.71 24.51
CA ASN A 615 -21.32 -2.96 25.41
C ASN A 615 -21.61 -2.31 26.78
N PRO A 616 -21.31 -2.95 27.91
CA PRO A 616 -21.46 -2.37 29.25
C PRO A 616 -20.81 -0.99 29.45
N ASP A 617 -19.78 -0.68 28.66
CA ASP A 617 -19.11 0.63 28.69
C ASP A 617 -19.80 1.70 27.84
N GLU A 618 -20.73 1.32 26.93
CA GLU A 618 -21.54 2.25 26.13
C GLU A 618 -22.74 2.82 26.93
N LYS A 619 -22.47 3.30 28.12
CA LYS A 619 -23.50 3.85 29.02
C LYS A 619 -24.42 4.92 28.41
N PRO A 620 -23.94 5.83 27.53
CA PRO A 620 -24.84 6.76 26.86
C PRO A 620 -25.90 6.07 26.00
N LEU A 621 -25.54 5.06 25.21
CA LEU A 621 -26.49 4.29 24.41
C LEU A 621 -27.51 3.54 25.26
N VAL A 622 -27.06 2.96 26.38
CA VAL A 622 -27.96 2.33 27.35
C VAL A 622 -28.96 3.36 27.91
N ALA A 623 -28.49 4.58 28.24
CA ALA A 623 -29.32 5.66 28.72
C ALA A 623 -30.38 6.10 27.69
N GLU A 624 -30.00 6.18 26.41
CA GLU A 624 -30.93 6.49 25.31
C GLU A 624 -32.02 5.43 25.18
N CYS A 625 -31.65 4.16 25.08
CA CYS A 625 -32.63 3.06 24.99
C CYS A 625 -33.55 3.01 26.22
N ARG A 626 -33.01 3.18 27.43
CA ARG A 626 -33.80 3.21 28.65
C ARG A 626 -34.71 4.45 28.70
N PHE A 627 -34.29 5.59 28.18
CA PHE A 627 -35.14 6.76 28.06
C PHE A 627 -36.35 6.49 27.15
N TYR A 628 -36.16 5.86 25.97
CA TYR A 628 -37.30 5.56 25.08
C TYR A 628 -38.29 4.60 25.73
N LEU A 629 -37.82 3.55 26.38
CA LEU A 629 -38.66 2.61 27.09
C LEU A 629 -39.38 3.25 28.28
N PHE A 630 -38.71 4.15 29.00
CA PHE A 630 -39.30 4.93 30.09
C PHE A 630 -40.43 5.85 29.59
N ALA A 631 -40.19 6.56 28.50
CA ALA A 631 -41.14 7.50 27.92
C ALA A 631 -42.38 6.79 27.36
N HIS A 632 -42.19 5.74 26.55
CA HIS A 632 -43.21 5.19 25.66
C HIS A 632 -43.68 3.79 26.02
N SER A 633 -42.97 3.00 26.86
CA SER A 633 -43.39 1.64 27.21
C SER A 633 -43.89 1.53 28.63
N PRO A 634 -45.22 1.40 28.88
CA PRO A 634 -45.76 1.25 30.23
C PRO A 634 -45.17 0.06 31.01
N GLU A 635 -44.88 -1.05 30.31
CA GLU A 635 -44.38 -2.28 30.90
C GLU A 635 -42.94 -2.15 31.39
N HIS A 636 -42.09 -1.40 30.65
CA HIS A 636 -40.67 -1.23 30.96
C HIS A 636 -40.36 0.03 31.75
N ARG A 637 -41.36 0.89 32.00
CA ARG A 637 -41.19 2.22 32.59
C ARG A 637 -40.49 2.20 33.93
N ARG A 638 -40.93 1.32 34.83
CA ARG A 638 -40.39 1.24 36.18
C ARG A 638 -38.92 0.83 36.17
N GLU A 639 -38.62 -0.27 35.51
CA GLU A 639 -37.24 -0.79 35.36
C GLU A 639 -36.33 0.24 34.72
N SER A 640 -36.76 0.84 33.61
CA SER A 640 -35.99 1.85 32.89
C SER A 640 -35.77 3.12 33.74
N GLY A 641 -36.75 3.55 34.50
CA GLY A 641 -36.60 4.67 35.42
C GLY A 641 -35.63 4.39 36.56
N GLU A 642 -35.62 3.17 37.11
CA GLU A 642 -34.65 2.74 38.13
C GLU A 642 -33.23 2.74 37.59
N GLU A 643 -33.00 2.22 36.37
CA GLU A 643 -31.68 2.21 35.74
C GLU A 643 -31.23 3.63 35.34
N LEU A 644 -32.12 4.46 34.79
CA LEU A 644 -31.79 5.86 34.45
C LEU A 644 -31.33 6.64 35.70
N ARG A 645 -31.94 6.41 36.88
CA ARG A 645 -31.46 6.99 38.14
C ARG A 645 -30.04 6.58 38.47
N GLY A 646 -29.72 5.28 38.28
CA GLY A 646 -28.37 4.76 38.48
C GLY A 646 -27.37 5.38 37.54
N LEU A 647 -27.72 5.52 36.25
CA LEU A 647 -26.86 6.11 35.22
C LEU A 647 -26.62 7.60 35.48
N LEU A 648 -27.67 8.37 35.81
CA LEU A 648 -27.55 9.78 36.16
C LEU A 648 -26.72 9.99 37.44
N ALA A 649 -26.90 9.15 38.46
CA ALA A 649 -26.11 9.19 39.70
C ALA A 649 -24.62 8.87 39.43
N ALA A 650 -24.33 8.06 38.40
CA ALA A 650 -22.98 7.78 37.91
C ALA A 650 -22.41 8.87 36.97
N GLY A 651 -23.14 9.96 36.75
CA GLY A 651 -22.71 11.07 35.90
C GLY A 651 -22.79 10.80 34.41
N VAL A 652 -23.55 9.81 33.97
CA VAL A 652 -23.71 9.49 32.55
C VAL A 652 -24.52 10.58 31.86
N THR A 653 -24.01 11.03 30.71
CA THR A 653 -24.69 11.98 29.83
C THR A 653 -24.76 11.42 28.41
N THR A 654 -25.80 11.81 27.67
CA THR A 654 -25.99 11.50 26.24
C THR A 654 -25.46 12.63 25.33
N GLY A 655 -24.87 13.67 25.91
CA GLY A 655 -24.28 14.78 25.19
C GLY A 655 -25.29 15.53 24.30
N SER A 656 -24.97 15.67 23.03
CA SER A 656 -25.81 16.38 22.05
C SER A 656 -26.97 15.55 21.49
N TRP A 657 -27.24 14.36 22.01
CA TRP A 657 -28.33 13.53 21.53
C TRP A 657 -29.69 14.20 21.72
N SER A 658 -30.54 14.12 20.70
CA SER A 658 -31.85 14.79 20.72
C SER A 658 -32.97 13.83 21.09
N PHE A 659 -33.67 14.14 22.17
CA PHE A 659 -34.91 13.50 22.57
C PHE A 659 -36.16 14.26 22.07
N GLU A 660 -35.97 15.26 21.21
CA GLU A 660 -37.06 16.11 20.72
C GLU A 660 -38.22 15.33 20.05
N PRO A 661 -37.95 14.31 19.21
CA PRO A 661 -39.03 13.52 18.62
C PRO A 661 -39.94 12.84 19.65
N ASP A 662 -39.36 12.37 20.75
CA ASP A 662 -40.06 11.72 21.83
C ASP A 662 -40.92 12.73 22.63
N LEU A 663 -40.35 13.91 22.88
CA LEU A 663 -41.05 14.99 23.60
C LEU A 663 -42.16 15.59 22.74
N GLU A 664 -41.96 15.79 21.44
CA GLU A 664 -42.98 16.22 20.47
C GLU A 664 -44.18 15.26 20.46
N ARG A 665 -43.92 13.94 20.50
CA ARG A 665 -44.97 12.93 20.59
C ARG A 665 -45.78 13.06 21.89
N LEU A 666 -45.10 13.07 23.05
CA LEU A 666 -45.77 13.20 24.34
C LEU A 666 -46.60 14.49 24.45
N LEU A 667 -46.10 15.59 23.86
CA LEU A 667 -46.83 16.85 23.79
C LEU A 667 -48.10 16.73 22.90
N ARG A 668 -47.99 16.09 21.75
CA ARG A 668 -49.08 15.81 20.82
C ARG A 668 -50.17 14.96 21.47
N GLU A 669 -49.78 13.96 22.25
CA GLU A 669 -50.67 13.05 22.98
C GLU A 669 -51.22 13.67 24.27
N LYS A 670 -50.72 14.83 24.68
CA LYS A 670 -51.04 15.49 25.97
C LYS A 670 -50.75 14.57 27.15
N ASP A 671 -49.66 13.82 27.10
CA ASP A 671 -49.28 12.91 28.18
C ASP A 671 -49.01 13.68 29.46
N PRO A 672 -49.68 13.32 30.59
CA PRO A 672 -49.51 14.02 31.85
C PRO A 672 -48.10 13.96 32.43
N ARG A 673 -47.23 13.06 31.92
CA ARG A 673 -45.83 12.90 32.33
C ARG A 673 -44.87 13.74 31.51
N TYR A 674 -45.33 14.54 30.56
CA TYR A 674 -44.49 15.33 29.66
C TYR A 674 -43.40 16.10 30.42
N ASP A 675 -43.78 16.81 31.51
CA ASP A 675 -42.82 17.59 32.29
C ASP A 675 -41.75 16.73 32.98
N LEU A 676 -42.13 15.56 33.48
CA LEU A 676 -41.18 14.61 34.07
C LEU A 676 -40.22 14.05 33.02
N VAL A 677 -40.76 13.60 31.90
CA VAL A 677 -39.93 13.00 30.81
C VAL A 677 -38.99 14.04 30.21
N ARG A 678 -39.45 15.29 30.05
CA ARG A 678 -38.61 16.42 29.63
C ARG A 678 -37.44 16.65 30.59
N ASP A 679 -37.74 16.71 31.91
CA ASP A 679 -36.69 16.93 32.91
C ASP A 679 -35.67 15.76 32.94
N VAL A 680 -36.10 14.52 32.69
CA VAL A 680 -35.20 13.37 32.51
C VAL A 680 -34.32 13.54 31.26
N ALA A 681 -34.91 13.97 30.14
CA ALA A 681 -34.16 14.25 28.90
C ALA A 681 -33.10 15.35 29.12
N ASP A 682 -33.47 16.42 29.81
CA ASP A 682 -32.58 17.54 30.13
C ASP A 682 -31.45 17.11 31.07
N ALA A 683 -31.74 16.28 32.07
CA ALA A 683 -30.75 15.72 32.98
C ALA A 683 -29.74 14.80 32.20
N LEU A 684 -30.23 13.96 31.30
CA LEU A 684 -29.38 13.10 30.47
C LEU A 684 -28.49 13.92 29.53
N ARG A 685 -28.94 15.04 29.01
CA ARG A 685 -28.14 15.92 28.15
C ARG A 685 -27.10 16.72 28.93
N SER A 686 -27.50 17.29 30.04
CA SER A 686 -26.68 18.24 30.82
C SER A 686 -25.83 17.62 31.94
N GLY A 687 -26.18 16.44 32.39
CA GLY A 687 -25.64 15.82 33.62
C GLY A 687 -26.18 16.44 34.89
N ASP A 688 -27.13 17.38 34.80
CA ASP A 688 -27.70 18.09 35.96
C ASP A 688 -29.08 17.51 36.34
N ALA A 689 -29.12 16.68 37.36
CA ALA A 689 -30.33 16.02 37.83
C ALA A 689 -31.10 16.80 38.96
N ARG A 690 -30.69 18.04 39.30
CA ARG A 690 -31.30 18.82 40.43
C ARG A 690 -32.79 19.05 40.26
N THR A 691 -33.27 19.22 39.03
CA THR A 691 -34.72 19.37 38.77
C THR A 691 -35.48 18.10 39.06
N LEU A 692 -34.90 16.94 38.87
CA LEU A 692 -35.48 15.64 39.18
C LEU A 692 -35.49 15.33 40.67
N GLU A 693 -34.51 15.81 41.42
CA GLU A 693 -34.44 15.64 42.88
C GLU A 693 -35.66 16.25 43.59
N ALA A 694 -36.22 17.30 43.04
CA ALA A 694 -37.43 17.98 43.59
C ALA A 694 -38.75 17.28 43.21
N ARG A 695 -38.72 16.25 42.33
CA ARG A 695 -39.91 15.56 41.86
C ARG A 695 -40.15 14.26 42.62
N GLY A 696 -41.14 14.26 43.51
CA GLY A 696 -41.55 13.03 44.23
C GLY A 696 -41.97 11.88 43.32
N GLU A 697 -42.52 12.18 42.14
CA GLU A 697 -42.94 11.23 41.11
C GLU A 697 -41.78 10.41 40.56
N TRP A 698 -40.59 11.03 40.43
CA TRP A 698 -39.39 10.39 39.97
C TRP A 698 -38.88 9.26 40.90
N TYR A 699 -39.11 9.39 42.17
CA TYR A 699 -38.73 8.41 43.19
C TYR A 699 -39.84 7.40 43.51
N ALA A 700 -41.08 7.69 43.10
CA ALA A 700 -42.22 6.82 43.30
C ALA A 700 -42.42 5.77 42.18
N LEU A 701 -41.56 5.79 41.14
CA LEU A 701 -41.58 4.85 40.01
C LEU A 701 -41.22 3.44 40.40
#